data_87215288e4687e45a231d279667dcfd1
#
_entry.id   87215288e4687e45a231d279667dcfd1
#
_cell.length_a   1.000
_cell.length_b   1.000
_cell.length_c   1.000
_cell.angle_alpha   90.00
_cell.angle_beta   90.00
_cell.angle_gamma   90.00
#
_symmetry.space_group_name_H-M   'P 1'
#
loop_
_entity.id
_entity.type
_entity.pdbx_description
1 polymer ?
#
loop_
_entity_poly.entity_id
_entity_poly.type
_entity_poly.pdbx_seq_one_letter_code
_entity_poly.pdbx_strand_id
1 'polypeptide(L)'
;MSGPASDTQFVGSECTHCGLPVPEDRQRQGNPFCCSGCQSVHAILHESGLDETYYRLRDASGKQSMRKPATTGHQRGLLDELDSDVFLENHSTRLDGGTYRTNLYLDGVHCAACVWLVERLPDELDGVSNAHLNLPRARLTVDWNPEKQDLSGIASWLASFGYAVQPRVDGEEAPESREERRLMIRMGVAWALAGNIMLLAFALYSGLGDENPNLFHAARVMSLLLAIPAVLYGGSVFFTKAWHSIRLSWKLRTIRHLHMDTPISIGILTGFGASLHATLTGRGDVWFDSVAVLIAALLSARWLQLRARRMAGDSTERLLALLPTLARRRDGKSVRADDLEAGDQILVRAGELIPVDGRISEGSSLINSSILTGESVPLRIGPGGRVHAGTTNETGTLIIDVESAGHATRIGRLLSLVSNPEADSPRILSLADRIGGLFTITVLTIALLASIAWSVIKPDEMVMHIVAFLVITCPCALGMATPLALAVGTGRAARRGIFVKSESVVDGLNHVDTVVLDKTGTVTEGAMSVADMTGDVSLLPLAAAIERESNHPIARAIVRRAGTLSLPEASKVTHHAGNGVSGQISIPGDSSRMVRIGRAEWVFDHGTPRLDEHRELEAGIQEATGRGETVVVVGSEDRFLVLTLTDPIRTSSPALIRSLQVRSIRVILCSGDDIRTTRQVANALNIGPEDALGRYSPEDKQALVSQLQADGHVVAMVGDGVNDTAALKAADVGIAVASASTASRVAADAYTTRPGLEAVVELIEESRGVLSVIRRNLGFSLFYNIAGGAAALIGIVTPLFAAVAMPISSFIVVLSSIKQGTFSNRSMKA
;
A
#
# COMPACT_ATOMS: atom_id res chain seq x y z
N MET A 1 4.45 -62.20 10.99
CA MET A 1 3.05 -61.90 10.59
C MET A 1 2.74 -60.45 10.92
N SER A 2 2.78 -59.68 9.93
CA SER A 2 2.60 -58.25 9.86
C SER A 2 1.08 -57.90 9.92
N GLY A 3 0.68 -57.07 10.87
CA GLY A 3 -0.65 -56.44 10.89
C GLY A 3 -0.58 -55.08 10.18
N PRO A 4 -1.61 -54.68 9.42
CA PRO A 4 -1.56 -53.50 8.62
C PRO A 4 -1.80 -52.24 9.47
N ALA A 5 -0.96 -51.24 9.21
CA ALA A 5 -1.17 -49.89 9.69
C ALA A 5 -2.49 -49.33 9.10
N SER A 6 -3.32 -48.81 9.96
CA SER A 6 -4.58 -48.15 9.61
C SER A 6 -4.33 -46.92 8.73
N ASP A 7 -4.81 -46.97 7.50
CA ASP A 7 -5.02 -45.82 6.61
C ASP A 7 -5.99 -44.82 7.28
N THR A 8 -5.44 -43.83 7.96
CA THR A 8 -6.21 -42.60 8.26
C THR A 8 -6.22 -41.73 7.02
N GLN A 9 -7.30 -41.76 6.28
CA GLN A 9 -7.64 -40.80 5.24
C GLN A 9 -7.63 -39.39 5.83
N PHE A 10 -6.57 -38.62 5.52
CA PHE A 10 -6.51 -37.20 5.81
C PHE A 10 -7.45 -36.47 4.84
N VAL A 11 -8.68 -36.22 5.26
CA VAL A 11 -9.61 -35.30 4.62
C VAL A 11 -9.37 -33.90 5.20
N GLY A 12 -8.33 -33.19 4.68
CA GLY A 12 -8.08 -31.82 5.08
C GLY A 12 -7.20 -31.12 4.07
N SER A 13 -7.78 -30.18 3.33
CA SER A 13 -7.03 -29.32 2.40
C SER A 13 -6.25 -28.21 3.11
N GLU A 14 -6.25 -28.13 4.43
CA GLU A 14 -5.66 -27.05 5.23
C GLU A 14 -4.45 -27.55 6.04
N CYS A 15 -3.41 -26.69 6.12
CA CYS A 15 -2.18 -26.97 6.86
C CYS A 15 -2.44 -27.02 8.38
N THR A 16 -1.99 -28.09 9.03
CA THR A 16 -2.18 -28.30 10.47
C THR A 16 -1.59 -27.18 11.32
N HIS A 17 -0.48 -26.53 10.89
CA HIS A 17 0.13 -25.47 11.64
C HIS A 17 -0.50 -24.10 11.37
N CYS A 18 -0.70 -23.68 10.11
CA CYS A 18 -1.10 -22.29 9.78
C CYS A 18 -2.50 -22.14 9.17
N GLY A 19 -3.21 -23.23 8.89
CA GLY A 19 -4.56 -23.20 8.31
C GLY A 19 -4.63 -22.82 6.82
N LEU A 20 -3.49 -22.58 6.15
CA LEU A 20 -3.44 -22.31 4.71
C LEU A 20 -3.63 -23.59 3.89
N PRO A 21 -4.15 -23.49 2.65
CA PRO A 21 -4.25 -24.67 1.78
C PRO A 21 -2.89 -25.35 1.59
N VAL A 22 -2.88 -26.68 1.69
CA VAL A 22 -1.68 -27.48 1.41
C VAL A 22 -1.56 -27.66 -0.10
N PRO A 23 -0.39 -27.40 -0.73
CA PRO A 23 -0.17 -27.61 -2.16
C PRO A 23 -0.43 -29.05 -2.58
N GLU A 24 -0.96 -29.26 -3.79
CA GLU A 24 -1.37 -30.59 -4.29
C GLU A 24 -0.23 -31.63 -4.31
N ASP A 25 0.99 -31.22 -4.61
CA ASP A 25 2.19 -32.03 -4.60
C ASP A 25 2.49 -32.60 -3.21
N ARG A 26 2.29 -31.78 -2.17
CA ARG A 26 2.45 -32.20 -0.77
C ARG A 26 1.28 -33.03 -0.25
N GLN A 27 0.06 -32.73 -0.69
CA GLN A 27 -1.11 -33.59 -0.39
C GLN A 27 -0.93 -34.99 -0.93
N ARG A 28 -0.40 -35.15 -2.16
CA ARG A 28 -0.10 -36.44 -2.78
C ARG A 28 0.97 -37.22 -2.02
N GLN A 29 1.85 -36.54 -1.29
CA GLN A 29 2.89 -37.16 -0.42
C GLN A 29 2.37 -37.41 1.00
N GLY A 30 1.10 -37.17 1.31
CA GLY A 30 0.54 -37.35 2.64
C GLY A 30 1.06 -36.35 3.68
N ASN A 31 1.63 -35.17 3.25
CA ASN A 31 2.19 -34.20 4.16
C ASN A 31 1.10 -33.18 4.58
N PRO A 32 0.79 -33.06 5.89
CA PRO A 32 -0.27 -32.19 6.38
C PRO A 32 0.15 -30.71 6.48
N PHE A 33 1.33 -30.33 6.00
CA PHE A 33 1.87 -28.97 6.09
C PHE A 33 2.03 -28.31 4.74
N CYS A 34 1.65 -27.03 4.63
CA CYS A 34 1.74 -26.27 3.37
C CYS A 34 3.19 -26.01 2.91
N CYS A 35 4.16 -26.03 3.84
CA CYS A 35 5.58 -25.84 3.55
C CYS A 35 6.47 -26.53 4.61
N SER A 36 7.78 -26.64 4.34
CA SER A 36 8.74 -27.18 5.29
C SER A 36 8.87 -26.34 6.56
N GLY A 37 8.70 -25.01 6.47
CA GLY A 37 8.70 -24.13 7.63
C GLY A 37 7.57 -24.47 8.63
N CYS A 38 6.35 -24.66 8.15
CA CYS A 38 5.22 -25.07 9.01
C CYS A 38 5.47 -26.44 9.66
N GLN A 39 6.10 -27.35 8.94
CA GLN A 39 6.48 -28.68 9.46
C GLN A 39 7.53 -28.56 10.58
N SER A 40 8.56 -27.72 10.37
CA SER A 40 9.62 -27.51 11.38
C SER A 40 9.08 -26.82 12.65
N VAL A 41 8.26 -25.78 12.51
CA VAL A 41 7.69 -25.08 13.68
C VAL A 41 6.77 -26.00 14.46
N HIS A 42 5.97 -26.83 13.79
CA HIS A 42 5.14 -27.83 14.47
C HIS A 42 5.98 -28.83 15.25
N ALA A 43 7.08 -29.33 14.65
CA ALA A 43 7.99 -30.26 15.33
C ALA A 43 8.64 -29.63 16.56
N ILE A 44 9.13 -28.39 16.45
CA ILE A 44 9.75 -27.67 17.57
C ILE A 44 8.74 -27.42 18.72
N LEU A 45 7.51 -27.00 18.40
CA LEU A 45 6.46 -26.82 19.40
C LEU A 45 6.14 -28.13 20.13
N HIS A 46 6.12 -29.25 19.40
CA HIS A 46 5.86 -30.57 19.95
C HIS A 46 7.03 -31.07 20.82
N GLU A 47 8.27 -30.90 20.36
CA GLU A 47 9.47 -31.27 21.12
C GLU A 47 9.63 -30.46 22.40
N SER A 48 9.22 -29.18 22.38
CA SER A 48 9.23 -28.28 23.54
C SER A 48 8.03 -28.47 24.46
N GLY A 49 7.05 -29.32 24.15
CA GLY A 49 5.83 -29.51 24.94
C GLY A 49 4.87 -28.32 24.97
N LEU A 50 5.01 -27.39 24.03
CA LEU A 50 4.22 -26.16 23.95
C LEU A 50 3.05 -26.26 22.97
N ASP A 51 2.95 -27.34 22.19
CA ASP A 51 2.01 -27.55 21.12
C ASP A 51 0.53 -27.49 21.57
N GLU A 52 0.16 -28.18 22.64
CA GLU A 52 -1.22 -28.23 23.12
C GLU A 52 -1.75 -26.82 23.50
N THR A 53 -0.97 -26.05 24.23
CA THR A 53 -1.36 -24.71 24.67
C THR A 53 -1.34 -23.72 23.51
N TYR A 54 -0.35 -23.80 22.62
CA TYR A 54 -0.23 -22.95 21.43
C TYR A 54 -1.43 -23.14 20.51
N TYR A 55 -1.75 -24.38 20.12
CA TYR A 55 -2.85 -24.64 19.19
C TYR A 55 -4.22 -24.36 19.81
N ARG A 56 -4.42 -24.59 21.12
CA ARG A 56 -5.64 -24.22 21.81
C ARG A 56 -5.89 -22.71 21.79
N LEU A 57 -4.87 -21.89 22.06
CA LEU A 57 -4.98 -20.42 21.99
C LEU A 57 -5.18 -19.90 20.57
N ARG A 58 -4.52 -20.52 19.58
CA ARG A 58 -4.71 -20.22 18.17
C ARG A 58 -6.17 -20.44 17.74
N ASP A 59 -6.71 -21.60 18.05
CA ASP A 59 -8.05 -21.99 17.65
C ASP A 59 -9.14 -21.15 18.35
N ALA A 60 -8.90 -20.75 19.59
CA ALA A 60 -9.76 -19.82 20.32
C ALA A 60 -9.76 -18.39 19.75
N SER A 61 -8.69 -17.99 19.06
CA SER A 61 -8.56 -16.65 18.44
C SER A 61 -9.27 -16.51 17.09
N GLY A 62 -9.93 -17.57 16.60
CA GLY A 62 -10.58 -17.66 15.29
C GLY A 62 -9.57 -18.01 14.19
N LYS A 63 -9.96 -18.87 13.25
CA LYS A 63 -9.13 -19.29 12.12
C LYS A 63 -8.82 -18.11 11.17
N GLN A 64 -7.88 -17.26 11.55
CA GLN A 64 -7.25 -16.34 10.60
C GLN A 64 -6.12 -17.11 9.93
N SER A 65 -6.10 -17.13 8.57
CA SER A 65 -5.03 -17.76 7.82
C SER A 65 -3.69 -17.10 8.20
N MET A 66 -2.82 -17.86 8.85
CA MET A 66 -1.48 -17.38 9.19
C MET A 66 -0.64 -17.24 7.92
N ARG A 67 0.17 -16.17 7.85
CA ARG A 67 1.25 -16.11 6.85
C ARG A 67 2.23 -17.26 7.10
N LYS A 68 2.84 -17.74 6.00
CA LYS A 68 3.92 -18.74 6.10
C LYS A 68 4.98 -18.26 7.09
N PRO A 69 5.50 -19.13 7.97
CA PRO A 69 6.67 -18.80 8.80
C PRO A 69 7.81 -18.31 7.93
N ALA A 70 8.57 -17.32 8.40
CA ALA A 70 9.76 -16.86 7.71
C ALA A 70 10.75 -18.04 7.58
N THR A 71 11.27 -18.27 6.39
CA THR A 71 12.28 -19.31 6.18
C THR A 71 13.57 -18.92 6.90
N THR A 72 14.12 -19.81 7.70
CA THR A 72 15.31 -19.65 8.55
C THR A 72 16.58 -19.16 7.83
N GLY A 73 16.60 -19.14 6.50
CA GLY A 73 17.74 -18.63 5.71
C GLY A 73 17.89 -17.11 5.69
N HIS A 74 16.80 -16.36 5.90
CA HIS A 74 16.78 -14.89 5.79
C HIS A 74 17.40 -14.14 6.97
N GLN A 75 17.65 -14.83 8.10
CA GLN A 75 18.00 -14.15 9.35
C GLN A 75 19.48 -14.21 9.74
N ARG A 76 20.30 -15.10 9.15
CA ARG A 76 21.70 -15.28 9.62
C ARG A 76 22.57 -14.02 9.55
N GLY A 77 22.40 -13.18 8.51
CA GLY A 77 23.18 -11.95 8.40
C GLY A 77 22.72 -10.86 9.36
N LEU A 78 21.41 -10.80 9.65
CA LEU A 78 20.83 -9.86 10.57
C LEU A 78 21.22 -10.17 12.03
N LEU A 79 21.40 -11.43 12.39
CA LEU A 79 21.71 -11.86 13.75
C LEU A 79 23.06 -11.33 14.24
N ASP A 80 24.09 -11.32 13.38
CA ASP A 80 25.41 -10.79 13.73
C ASP A 80 25.41 -9.26 13.88
N GLU A 81 24.44 -8.56 13.31
CA GLU A 81 24.31 -7.11 13.37
C GLU A 81 23.61 -6.63 14.65
N LEU A 82 22.74 -7.45 15.22
CA LEU A 82 21.99 -7.12 16.43
C LEU A 82 22.88 -6.89 17.66
N ASP A 83 24.04 -7.54 17.71
CA ASP A 83 24.99 -7.45 18.81
C ASP A 83 26.06 -6.36 18.58
N SER A 84 26.01 -5.62 17.48
CA SER A 84 26.96 -4.55 17.22
C SER A 84 26.73 -3.36 18.17
N ASP A 85 27.83 -2.72 18.63
CA ASP A 85 27.77 -1.54 19.49
C ASP A 85 26.90 -0.43 18.87
N VAL A 86 27.00 -0.24 17.57
CA VAL A 86 26.20 0.74 16.79
C VAL A 86 24.70 0.40 16.85
N PHE A 87 24.33 -0.86 16.78
CA PHE A 87 22.94 -1.28 16.90
C PHE A 87 22.41 -1.04 18.33
N LEU A 88 23.18 -1.44 19.33
CA LEU A 88 22.81 -1.31 20.74
C LEU A 88 22.65 0.17 21.14
N GLU A 89 23.53 1.06 20.71
CA GLU A 89 23.41 2.50 20.97
C GLU A 89 22.16 3.13 20.34
N ASN A 90 21.75 2.67 19.14
CA ASN A 90 20.62 3.25 18.41
C ASN A 90 19.26 2.62 18.76
N HIS A 91 19.23 1.35 19.22
CA HIS A 91 17.99 0.58 19.36
C HIS A 91 17.72 0.11 20.80
N SER A 92 18.66 0.31 21.71
CA SER A 92 18.54 -0.12 23.09
C SER A 92 18.68 1.05 24.05
N THR A 93 17.85 1.07 25.10
CA THR A 93 17.93 2.03 26.18
C THR A 93 18.52 1.33 27.41
N ARG A 94 19.59 1.85 27.95
CA ARG A 94 20.20 1.32 29.18
C ARG A 94 19.28 1.64 30.38
N LEU A 95 18.91 0.63 31.13
CA LEU A 95 18.13 0.73 32.35
C LEU A 95 19.05 0.70 33.59
N ASP A 96 18.48 1.07 34.76
CA ASP A 96 19.17 0.96 36.01
C ASP A 96 19.54 -0.52 36.30
N GLY A 97 20.78 -0.78 36.74
CA GLY A 97 21.25 -2.14 37.02
C GLY A 97 21.96 -2.85 35.87
N GLY A 98 22.33 -2.16 34.77
CA GLY A 98 23.11 -2.71 33.66
C GLY A 98 22.33 -3.54 32.65
N THR A 99 20.99 -3.56 32.74
CA THR A 99 20.10 -4.18 31.77
C THR A 99 19.80 -3.22 30.61
N TYR A 100 19.48 -3.79 29.44
CA TYR A 100 19.07 -3.05 28.27
C TYR A 100 17.60 -3.30 27.94
N ARG A 101 16.88 -2.27 27.51
CA ARG A 101 15.56 -2.37 26.91
C ARG A 101 15.68 -2.18 25.42
N THR A 102 15.31 -3.19 24.65
CA THR A 102 15.36 -3.17 23.18
C THR A 102 13.97 -3.36 22.58
N ASN A 103 13.67 -2.60 21.54
CA ASN A 103 12.43 -2.71 20.78
C ASN A 103 12.70 -3.36 19.43
N LEU A 104 12.05 -4.50 19.17
CA LEU A 104 12.17 -5.27 17.96
C LEU A 104 10.82 -5.39 17.26
N TYR A 105 10.80 -5.50 15.93
CA TYR A 105 9.62 -5.88 15.18
C TYR A 105 9.65 -7.36 14.89
N LEU A 106 8.49 -8.01 15.08
CA LEU A 106 8.33 -9.42 14.76
C LEU A 106 7.40 -9.57 13.57
N ASP A 107 7.90 -10.12 12.46
CA ASP A 107 7.03 -10.58 11.38
C ASP A 107 6.49 -11.98 11.70
N GLY A 108 5.26 -12.24 11.28
CA GLY A 108 4.62 -13.55 11.48
C GLY A 108 3.72 -13.66 12.72
N VAL A 109 3.61 -12.63 13.56
CA VAL A 109 2.74 -12.64 14.75
C VAL A 109 1.32 -12.17 14.41
N HIS A 110 0.30 -13.01 14.70
CA HIS A 110 -1.07 -12.75 14.25
C HIS A 110 -2.17 -13.09 15.27
N CYS A 111 -1.85 -13.75 16.37
CA CYS A 111 -2.85 -14.24 17.31
C CYS A 111 -2.36 -14.26 18.77
N ALA A 112 -3.30 -14.48 19.69
CA ALA A 112 -2.97 -14.57 21.11
C ALA A 112 -1.98 -15.69 21.46
N ALA A 113 -1.93 -16.77 20.68
CA ALA A 113 -0.94 -17.82 20.86
C ALA A 113 0.49 -17.33 20.57
N CYS A 114 0.65 -16.45 19.58
CA CYS A 114 1.94 -15.81 19.30
C CYS A 114 2.39 -14.92 20.46
N VAL A 115 1.47 -14.14 21.04
CA VAL A 115 1.75 -13.29 22.22
C VAL A 115 2.21 -14.16 23.38
N TRP A 116 1.44 -15.20 23.71
CA TRP A 116 1.74 -16.11 24.79
C TRP A 116 3.12 -16.77 24.65
N LEU A 117 3.47 -17.20 23.43
CA LEU A 117 4.76 -17.84 23.16
C LEU A 117 5.94 -16.88 23.30
N VAL A 118 5.79 -15.66 22.76
CA VAL A 118 6.87 -14.65 22.77
C VAL A 118 7.08 -14.09 24.19
N GLU A 119 6.02 -13.90 24.96
CA GLU A 119 6.11 -13.42 26.35
C GLU A 119 6.68 -14.45 27.34
N ARG A 120 6.95 -15.68 26.89
CA ARG A 120 7.71 -16.68 27.64
C ARG A 120 9.23 -16.58 27.52
N LEU A 121 9.75 -15.68 26.74
CA LEU A 121 11.19 -15.43 26.64
C LEU A 121 11.91 -15.39 28.00
N PRO A 122 11.39 -14.73 29.06
CA PRO A 122 12.03 -14.72 30.37
C PRO A 122 12.13 -16.09 31.07
N ASP A 123 11.21 -17.01 30.75
CA ASP A 123 11.20 -18.36 31.30
C ASP A 123 12.19 -19.29 30.57
N GLU A 124 12.48 -19.01 29.30
CA GLU A 124 13.23 -19.88 28.38
C GLU A 124 14.70 -19.43 28.17
N LEU A 125 14.98 -18.11 28.33
CA LEU A 125 16.33 -17.56 28.11
C LEU A 125 16.84 -16.87 29.38
N ASP A 126 17.91 -17.43 29.99
CA ASP A 126 18.58 -16.78 31.12
C ASP A 126 19.19 -15.45 30.66
N GLY A 127 18.94 -14.39 31.43
CA GLY A 127 19.36 -13.04 31.07
C GLY A 127 18.25 -12.16 30.49
N VAL A 128 17.11 -12.69 30.11
CA VAL A 128 15.91 -11.93 29.76
C VAL A 128 15.05 -11.75 31.00
N SER A 129 14.75 -10.50 31.38
CA SER A 129 13.96 -10.19 32.58
C SER A 129 12.50 -9.89 32.27
N ASN A 130 12.21 -9.38 31.07
CA ASN A 130 10.86 -9.05 30.63
C ASN A 130 10.76 -9.15 29.12
N ALA A 131 9.60 -9.62 28.62
CA ALA A 131 9.26 -9.62 27.20
C ALA A 131 7.78 -9.30 27.05
N HIS A 132 7.47 -8.25 26.30
CA HIS A 132 6.10 -7.82 26.06
C HIS A 132 5.84 -7.58 24.58
N LEU A 133 4.90 -8.34 24.00
CA LEU A 133 4.53 -8.26 22.60
C LEU A 133 3.24 -7.46 22.38
N ASN A 134 3.38 -6.28 21.80
CA ASN A 134 2.23 -5.52 21.32
C ASN A 134 1.76 -6.09 19.96
N LEU A 135 0.76 -6.98 19.99
CA LEU A 135 0.26 -7.68 18.81
C LEU A 135 -0.23 -6.74 17.68
N PRO A 136 -1.02 -5.68 17.93
CA PRO A 136 -1.45 -4.74 16.89
C PRO A 136 -0.30 -4.07 16.14
N ARG A 137 0.82 -3.84 16.80
CA ARG A 137 2.01 -3.19 16.23
C ARG A 137 3.10 -4.18 15.82
N ALA A 138 2.91 -5.46 16.09
CA ALA A 138 3.93 -6.49 15.93
C ALA A 138 5.28 -6.11 16.58
N ARG A 139 5.23 -5.34 17.69
CA ARG A 139 6.40 -4.80 18.41
C ARG A 139 6.66 -5.58 19.67
N LEU A 140 7.83 -6.17 19.77
CA LEU A 140 8.36 -6.80 20.96
C LEU A 140 9.27 -5.81 21.73
N THR A 141 8.97 -5.60 22.99
CA THR A 141 9.86 -4.91 23.94
C THR A 141 10.49 -5.96 24.83
N VAL A 142 11.83 -6.03 24.85
CA VAL A 142 12.60 -7.00 25.65
C VAL A 142 13.52 -6.25 26.60
N ASP A 143 13.51 -6.63 27.89
CA ASP A 143 14.47 -6.19 28.89
C ASP A 143 15.45 -7.35 29.14
N TRP A 144 16.75 -7.13 28.89
CA TRP A 144 17.75 -8.19 28.88
C TRP A 144 19.11 -7.72 29.42
N ASN A 145 19.92 -8.66 29.92
CA ASN A 145 21.26 -8.40 30.45
C ASN A 145 22.34 -8.85 29.46
N PRO A 146 23.17 -7.93 28.92
CA PRO A 146 24.20 -8.25 27.92
C PRO A 146 25.33 -9.14 28.43
N GLU A 147 25.50 -9.24 29.76
CA GLU A 147 26.49 -10.14 30.35
C GLU A 147 26.08 -11.62 30.30
N LYS A 148 24.76 -11.88 30.16
CA LYS A 148 24.19 -13.23 30.20
C LYS A 148 23.63 -13.71 28.89
N GLN A 149 23.12 -12.79 28.06
CA GLN A 149 22.40 -13.11 26.82
C GLN A 149 22.73 -12.07 25.75
N ASP A 150 22.95 -12.51 24.52
CA ASP A 150 23.10 -11.70 23.32
C ASP A 150 21.76 -11.46 22.65
N LEU A 151 21.58 -10.31 21.97
CA LEU A 151 20.36 -10.00 21.26
C LEU A 151 20.14 -10.94 20.07
N SER A 152 21.22 -11.37 19.42
CA SER A 152 21.23 -12.40 18.40
C SER A 152 20.69 -13.75 18.90
N GLY A 153 20.96 -14.11 20.15
CA GLY A 153 20.41 -15.30 20.80
C GLY A 153 18.90 -15.22 20.99
N ILE A 154 18.39 -14.06 21.43
CA ILE A 154 16.95 -13.80 21.54
C ILE A 154 16.28 -13.88 20.18
N ALA A 155 16.87 -13.25 19.16
CA ALA A 155 16.37 -13.27 17.79
C ALA A 155 16.41 -14.69 17.18
N SER A 156 17.44 -15.49 17.48
CA SER A 156 17.56 -16.88 17.04
C SER A 156 16.49 -17.75 17.66
N TRP A 157 16.18 -17.57 18.94
CA TRP A 157 15.11 -18.28 19.59
C TRP A 157 13.75 -17.96 18.94
N LEU A 158 13.44 -16.68 18.71
CA LEU A 158 12.23 -16.25 18.01
C LEU A 158 12.15 -16.80 16.58
N ALA A 159 13.27 -16.83 15.87
CA ALA A 159 13.38 -17.38 14.53
C ALA A 159 13.10 -18.89 14.48
N SER A 160 13.44 -19.64 15.54
CA SER A 160 13.16 -21.09 15.60
C SER A 160 11.66 -21.38 15.53
N PHE A 161 10.82 -20.46 16.02
CA PHE A 161 9.36 -20.52 15.92
C PHE A 161 8.80 -19.86 14.66
N GLY A 162 9.65 -19.39 13.75
CA GLY A 162 9.26 -18.79 12.47
C GLY A 162 8.91 -17.31 12.55
N TYR A 163 9.29 -16.62 13.65
CA TYR A 163 9.15 -15.17 13.77
C TYR A 163 10.41 -14.48 13.29
N ALA A 164 10.30 -13.69 12.23
CA ALA A 164 11.42 -12.89 11.75
C ALA A 164 11.55 -11.61 12.59
N VAL A 165 12.75 -11.41 13.16
CA VAL A 165 13.08 -10.20 13.92
C VAL A 165 13.58 -9.14 12.94
N GLN A 166 13.03 -7.93 13.03
CA GLN A 166 13.49 -6.77 12.25
C GLN A 166 13.87 -5.63 13.22
N PRO A 167 15.05 -5.01 13.04
CA PRO A 167 15.43 -3.83 13.79
C PRO A 167 14.57 -2.62 13.38
N ARG A 168 14.26 -1.75 14.31
CA ARG A 168 13.65 -0.45 14.01
C ARG A 168 14.64 0.67 14.31
N VAL A 169 14.71 1.66 13.43
CA VAL A 169 15.35 2.94 13.74
C VAL A 169 14.38 3.72 14.63
N ASP A 170 14.65 3.80 15.92
CA ASP A 170 13.93 4.67 16.85
C ASP A 170 14.49 6.11 16.70
N GLY A 171 13.93 6.79 15.71
CA GLY A 171 14.02 8.22 15.60
C GLY A 171 12.61 8.79 15.65
N GLU A 172 12.24 9.41 16.77
CA GLU A 172 10.99 10.11 17.06
C GLU A 172 9.72 9.24 17.04
N GLU A 173 9.04 9.15 18.20
CA GLU A 173 7.62 8.77 18.22
C GLU A 173 6.90 9.62 17.17
N ALA A 174 6.30 8.98 16.17
CA ALA A 174 5.55 9.68 15.14
C ALA A 174 4.63 10.71 15.83
N PRO A 175 4.55 11.94 15.33
CA PRO A 175 3.74 13.00 15.95
C PRO A 175 2.33 12.54 16.30
N GLU A 176 1.77 11.63 15.50
CA GLU A 176 0.47 10.99 15.69
C GLU A 176 0.39 10.08 16.91
N SER A 177 1.48 9.38 17.30
CA SER A 177 1.47 8.54 18.50
C SER A 177 1.53 9.35 19.79
N ARG A 178 2.19 10.50 19.74
CA ARG A 178 2.19 11.48 20.86
C ARG A 178 0.79 12.10 21.03
N GLU A 179 0.10 12.39 19.92
CA GLU A 179 -1.26 12.93 19.93
C GLU A 179 -2.26 11.88 20.46
N GLU A 180 -2.17 10.63 19.99
CA GLU A 180 -3.01 9.51 20.48
C GLU A 180 -2.85 9.30 21.98
N ARG A 181 -1.63 9.27 22.49
CA ARG A 181 -1.34 9.12 23.93
C ARG A 181 -1.89 10.29 24.75
N ARG A 182 -1.71 11.53 24.26
CA ARG A 182 -2.26 12.72 24.93
C ARG A 182 -3.78 12.69 24.98
N LEU A 183 -4.45 12.28 23.90
CA LEU A 183 -5.90 12.13 23.87
C LEU A 183 -6.37 11.02 24.80
N MET A 184 -5.67 9.90 24.87
CA MET A 184 -6.00 8.79 25.77
C MET A 184 -5.90 9.21 27.25
N ILE A 185 -4.87 9.95 27.64
CA ILE A 185 -4.73 10.48 29.00
C ILE A 185 -5.88 11.45 29.31
N ARG A 186 -6.18 12.40 28.40
CA ARG A 186 -7.29 13.33 28.60
C ARG A 186 -8.64 12.64 28.69
N MET A 187 -8.86 11.62 27.89
CA MET A 187 -10.06 10.79 27.93
C MET A 187 -10.20 10.06 29.27
N GLY A 188 -9.13 9.44 29.78
CA GLY A 188 -9.12 8.77 31.09
C GLY A 188 -9.45 9.74 32.23
N VAL A 189 -8.83 10.92 32.24
CA VAL A 189 -9.12 11.97 33.24
C VAL A 189 -10.57 12.46 33.12
N ALA A 190 -11.07 12.70 31.87
CA ALA A 190 -12.44 13.16 31.67
C ALA A 190 -13.47 12.14 32.15
N TRP A 191 -13.27 10.83 31.90
CA TRP A 191 -14.16 9.77 32.41
C TRP A 191 -14.12 9.64 33.93
N ALA A 192 -12.93 9.76 34.51
CA ALA A 192 -12.80 9.74 36.00
C ALA A 192 -13.56 10.91 36.64
N LEU A 193 -13.43 12.12 36.09
CA LEU A 193 -14.16 13.30 36.57
C LEU A 193 -15.67 13.16 36.34
N ALA A 194 -16.08 12.73 35.12
CA ALA A 194 -17.49 12.54 34.77
C ALA A 194 -18.16 11.50 35.69
N GLY A 195 -17.49 10.38 35.98
CA GLY A 195 -18.00 9.37 36.90
C GLY A 195 -18.25 9.91 38.32
N ASN A 196 -17.31 10.70 38.84
CA ASN A 196 -17.49 11.32 40.19
C ASN A 196 -18.60 12.38 40.18
N ILE A 197 -18.71 13.21 39.15
CA ILE A 197 -19.78 14.19 39.02
C ILE A 197 -21.13 13.48 38.90
N MET A 198 -21.19 12.34 38.16
CA MET A 198 -22.43 11.58 38.00
C MET A 198 -22.94 10.96 39.33
N LEU A 199 -22.03 10.53 40.22
CA LEU A 199 -22.39 10.08 41.55
C LEU A 199 -23.02 11.21 42.39
N LEU A 200 -22.45 12.42 42.27
CA LEU A 200 -23.04 13.60 42.95
C LEU A 200 -24.38 13.99 42.31
N ALA A 201 -24.50 13.96 41.02
CA ALA A 201 -25.72 14.24 40.29
C ALA A 201 -26.85 13.28 40.64
N PHE A 202 -26.53 11.98 40.78
CA PHE A 202 -27.52 10.99 41.27
C PHE A 202 -28.09 11.36 42.63
N ALA A 203 -27.22 11.80 43.56
CA ALA A 203 -27.69 12.29 44.86
C ALA A 203 -28.54 13.56 44.77
N LEU A 204 -28.19 14.50 43.87
CA LEU A 204 -28.96 15.71 43.62
C LEU A 204 -30.33 15.42 43.00
N TYR A 205 -30.44 14.43 42.10
CA TYR A 205 -31.73 14.07 41.48
C TYR A 205 -32.62 13.17 42.35
N SER A 206 -32.06 12.51 43.37
CA SER A 206 -32.80 11.64 44.28
C SER A 206 -33.58 12.37 45.40
N GLY A 207 -33.67 13.71 45.36
CA GLY A 207 -34.47 14.47 46.31
C GLY A 207 -33.69 14.99 47.55
N LEU A 208 -32.35 14.98 47.49
CA LEU A 208 -31.49 15.46 48.58
C LEU A 208 -31.79 16.92 48.99
N GLY A 209 -32.33 17.73 48.06
CA GLY A 209 -32.71 19.12 48.28
C GLY A 209 -33.84 19.29 49.25
N ASP A 210 -34.79 18.37 49.27
CA ASP A 210 -35.96 18.39 50.12
C ASP A 210 -35.62 17.96 51.57
N GLU A 211 -34.62 17.08 51.73
CA GLU A 211 -34.18 16.55 53.03
C GLU A 211 -33.12 17.43 53.71
N ASN A 212 -32.13 17.95 52.92
CA ASN A 212 -31.00 18.69 53.49
C ASN A 212 -30.43 19.77 52.51
N PRO A 213 -30.91 21.03 52.57
CA PRO A 213 -30.50 22.12 51.66
C PRO A 213 -29.00 22.43 51.71
N ASN A 214 -28.33 22.26 52.82
CA ASN A 214 -26.90 22.52 52.95
C ASN A 214 -26.07 21.46 52.20
N LEU A 215 -26.49 20.19 52.32
CA LEU A 215 -25.82 19.08 51.61
C LEU A 215 -26.06 19.18 50.09
N PHE A 216 -27.24 19.61 49.68
CA PHE A 216 -27.59 19.88 48.30
C PHE A 216 -26.70 20.97 47.71
N HIS A 217 -26.51 22.09 48.42
CA HIS A 217 -25.63 23.17 47.96
C HIS A 217 -24.16 22.71 47.95
N ALA A 218 -23.70 21.96 48.94
CA ALA A 218 -22.34 21.39 48.97
C ALA A 218 -22.11 20.45 47.78
N ALA A 219 -23.08 19.61 47.42
CA ALA A 219 -22.98 18.72 46.28
C ALA A 219 -22.90 19.49 44.93
N ARG A 220 -23.64 20.59 44.78
CA ARG A 220 -23.55 21.50 43.61
C ARG A 220 -22.16 22.12 43.51
N VAL A 221 -21.62 22.66 44.60
CA VAL A 221 -20.27 23.27 44.62
C VAL A 221 -19.19 22.22 44.36
N MET A 222 -19.32 21.01 44.91
CA MET A 222 -18.36 19.94 44.59
C MET A 222 -18.42 19.51 43.12
N SER A 223 -19.62 19.40 42.54
CA SER A 223 -19.79 19.12 41.12
C SER A 223 -19.15 20.22 40.23
N LEU A 224 -19.30 21.50 40.63
CA LEU A 224 -18.63 22.61 39.94
C LEU A 224 -17.11 22.48 40.02
N LEU A 225 -16.53 22.20 41.19
CA LEU A 225 -15.08 22.06 41.37
C LEU A 225 -14.51 20.93 40.53
N LEU A 226 -15.22 19.81 40.38
CA LEU A 226 -14.83 18.71 39.49
C LEU A 226 -15.06 19.02 38.03
N ALA A 227 -16.06 19.83 37.68
CA ALA A 227 -16.36 20.21 36.27
C ALA A 227 -15.31 21.19 35.73
N ILE A 228 -14.73 22.06 36.54
CA ILE A 228 -13.67 23.00 36.09
C ILE A 228 -12.51 22.27 35.41
N PRO A 229 -11.82 21.30 36.02
CA PRO A 229 -10.75 20.57 35.33
C PRO A 229 -11.28 19.73 34.15
N ALA A 230 -12.49 19.20 34.20
CA ALA A 230 -13.08 18.49 33.07
C ALA A 230 -13.21 19.42 31.84
N VAL A 231 -13.69 20.65 32.02
CA VAL A 231 -13.85 21.64 30.96
C VAL A 231 -12.51 22.23 30.49
N LEU A 232 -11.65 22.65 31.44
CA LEU A 232 -10.39 23.31 31.09
C LEU A 232 -9.34 22.35 30.52
N TYR A 233 -9.20 21.15 31.06
CA TYR A 233 -8.23 20.17 30.57
C TYR A 233 -8.81 19.26 29.49
N GLY A 234 -9.98 18.66 29.72
CA GLY A 234 -10.64 17.79 28.73
C GLY A 234 -11.15 18.58 27.53
N GLY A 235 -11.84 19.71 27.76
CA GLY A 235 -12.42 20.57 26.73
C GLY A 235 -11.41 21.38 25.91
N SER A 236 -10.17 21.53 26.39
CA SER A 236 -9.13 22.36 25.74
C SER A 236 -8.88 21.96 24.28
N VAL A 237 -9.01 20.70 23.92
CA VAL A 237 -8.83 20.20 22.54
C VAL A 237 -9.82 20.84 21.57
N PHE A 238 -11.05 21.07 22.02
CA PHE A 238 -12.12 21.69 21.22
C PHE A 238 -11.95 23.21 21.20
N PHE A 239 -11.68 23.82 22.34
CA PHE A 239 -11.54 25.27 22.46
C PHE A 239 -10.36 25.84 21.67
N THR A 240 -9.20 25.16 21.67
CA THR A 240 -8.03 25.62 20.92
C THR A 240 -8.29 25.64 19.43
N LYS A 241 -8.93 24.60 18.87
CA LYS A 241 -9.27 24.52 17.46
C LYS A 241 -10.36 25.54 17.06
N ALA A 242 -11.40 25.66 17.87
CA ALA A 242 -12.45 26.66 17.68
C ALA A 242 -11.88 28.08 17.71
N TRP A 243 -11.04 28.40 18.67
CA TRP A 243 -10.41 29.73 18.78
C TRP A 243 -9.53 30.07 17.59
N HIS A 244 -8.68 29.13 17.15
CA HIS A 244 -7.85 29.33 15.96
C HIS A 244 -8.68 29.56 14.70
N SER A 245 -9.76 28.80 14.52
CA SER A 245 -10.64 28.96 13.35
C SER A 245 -11.39 30.27 13.35
N ILE A 246 -11.89 30.72 14.50
CA ILE A 246 -12.56 32.01 14.67
C ILE A 246 -11.58 33.16 14.37
N ARG A 247 -10.37 33.10 14.95
CA ARG A 247 -9.33 34.10 14.73
C ARG A 247 -8.88 34.17 13.27
N LEU A 248 -8.75 33.04 12.59
CA LEU A 248 -8.42 32.95 11.16
C LEU A 248 -9.54 33.51 10.29
N SER A 249 -10.79 33.13 10.58
CA SER A 249 -11.99 33.67 9.88
C SER A 249 -12.11 35.17 10.01
N TRP A 250 -11.80 35.69 11.19
CA TRP A 250 -11.80 37.16 11.42
C TRP A 250 -10.68 37.89 10.68
N LYS A 251 -9.45 37.34 10.69
CA LYS A 251 -8.29 37.85 9.93
C LYS A 251 -8.54 37.91 8.44
N LEU A 252 -9.09 36.82 7.88
CA LEU A 252 -9.32 36.69 6.43
C LEU A 252 -10.65 37.29 5.98
N ARG A 253 -11.46 37.82 6.89
CA ARG A 253 -12.82 38.31 6.65
C ARG A 253 -13.70 37.35 5.86
N THR A 254 -13.49 36.04 6.08
CA THR A 254 -14.24 34.96 5.41
C THR A 254 -14.71 33.96 6.43
N ILE A 255 -15.99 33.59 6.35
CA ILE A 255 -16.64 32.67 7.29
C ILE A 255 -16.35 31.19 6.93
N ARG A 256 -15.70 30.94 5.80
CA ARG A 256 -15.46 29.60 5.26
C ARG A 256 -14.49 28.75 6.10
N HIS A 257 -13.72 29.36 7.01
CA HIS A 257 -12.71 28.67 7.83
C HIS A 257 -13.20 28.31 9.25
N LEU A 258 -14.52 28.43 9.52
CA LEU A 258 -15.07 28.01 10.80
C LEU A 258 -14.96 26.48 10.97
N HIS A 259 -14.23 26.07 12.00
CA HIS A 259 -14.01 24.65 12.30
C HIS A 259 -15.26 24.03 12.93
N MET A 260 -15.50 22.74 12.66
CA MET A 260 -16.63 21.97 13.19
C MET A 260 -16.64 21.83 14.72
N ASP A 261 -15.53 22.12 15.40
CA ASP A 261 -15.45 22.14 16.87
C ASP A 261 -16.08 23.41 17.49
N THR A 262 -16.42 24.43 16.67
CA THR A 262 -17.01 25.70 17.16
C THR A 262 -18.39 25.51 17.82
N PRO A 263 -19.37 24.82 17.20
CA PRO A 263 -20.65 24.54 17.84
C PRO A 263 -20.52 23.75 19.16
N ILE A 264 -19.61 22.75 19.17
CA ILE A 264 -19.32 21.93 20.35
C ILE A 264 -18.80 22.80 21.50
N SER A 265 -17.82 23.67 21.17
CA SER A 265 -17.24 24.58 22.17
C SER A 265 -18.27 25.53 22.76
N ILE A 266 -19.17 26.06 21.91
CA ILE A 266 -20.27 26.90 22.36
C ILE A 266 -21.24 26.10 23.25
N GLY A 267 -21.60 24.88 22.86
CA GLY A 267 -22.48 24.00 23.65
C GLY A 267 -21.91 23.70 25.02
N ILE A 268 -20.61 23.32 25.13
CA ILE A 268 -19.92 23.09 26.40
C ILE A 268 -19.91 24.34 27.26
N LEU A 269 -19.56 25.50 26.70
CA LEU A 269 -19.52 26.77 27.43
C LEU A 269 -20.91 27.21 27.90
N THR A 270 -21.95 27.03 27.09
CA THR A 270 -23.34 27.36 27.45
C THR A 270 -23.84 26.48 28.57
N GLY A 271 -23.65 25.14 28.48
CA GLY A 271 -24.05 24.21 29.55
C GLY A 271 -23.30 24.43 30.86
N PHE A 272 -21.98 24.66 30.78
CA PHE A 272 -21.16 24.99 31.95
C PHE A 272 -21.55 26.36 32.55
N GLY A 273 -21.72 27.39 31.72
CA GLY A 273 -22.09 28.74 32.16
C GLY A 273 -23.49 28.80 32.81
N ALA A 274 -24.46 28.08 32.25
CA ALA A 274 -25.80 27.99 32.85
C ALA A 274 -25.77 27.27 34.22
N SER A 275 -25.02 26.16 34.33
CA SER A 275 -24.83 25.41 35.58
C SER A 275 -24.06 26.22 36.62
N LEU A 276 -23.07 27.01 36.21
CA LEU A 276 -22.35 27.93 37.09
C LEU A 276 -23.29 29.03 37.61
N HIS A 277 -24.09 29.65 36.76
CA HIS A 277 -25.08 30.62 37.13
C HIS A 277 -26.10 30.03 38.14
N ALA A 278 -26.65 28.86 37.87
CA ALA A 278 -27.57 28.14 38.73
C ALA A 278 -26.95 27.83 40.14
N THR A 279 -25.67 27.45 40.14
CA THR A 279 -24.95 27.20 41.42
C THR A 279 -24.71 28.47 42.22
N LEU A 280 -24.35 29.60 41.60
CA LEU A 280 -24.09 30.87 42.24
C LEU A 280 -25.37 31.54 42.76
N THR A 281 -26.48 31.40 41.99
CA THR A 281 -27.76 32.03 42.38
C THR A 281 -28.61 31.14 43.29
N GLY A 282 -28.24 29.87 43.40
CA GLY A 282 -29.03 28.87 44.15
C GLY A 282 -30.32 28.45 43.47
N ARG A 283 -30.59 28.91 42.22
CA ARG A 283 -31.85 28.72 41.47
C ARG A 283 -31.61 28.00 40.16
N GLY A 284 -32.52 27.12 39.77
CA GLY A 284 -32.44 26.37 38.50
C GLY A 284 -31.63 25.08 38.59
N ASP A 285 -31.58 24.34 37.52
CA ASP A 285 -30.91 23.04 37.45
C ASP A 285 -29.42 23.17 37.05
N VAL A 286 -28.64 22.18 37.45
CA VAL A 286 -27.22 22.06 37.11
C VAL A 286 -27.02 20.85 36.21
N TRP A 287 -26.21 21.01 35.15
CA TRP A 287 -25.93 19.99 34.12
C TRP A 287 -24.42 19.70 34.03
N PHE A 288 -23.66 19.78 35.14
CA PHE A 288 -22.23 19.50 35.17
C PHE A 288 -21.92 18.06 34.75
N ASP A 289 -22.79 17.13 35.14
CA ASP A 289 -22.76 15.70 34.75
C ASP A 289 -22.85 15.54 33.21
N SER A 290 -23.85 16.17 32.58
CA SER A 290 -24.09 16.14 31.16
C SER A 290 -22.93 16.74 30.38
N VAL A 291 -22.37 17.87 30.85
CA VAL A 291 -21.21 18.54 30.25
C VAL A 291 -19.95 17.67 30.37
N ALA A 292 -19.70 17.06 31.52
CA ALA A 292 -18.53 16.22 31.74
C ALA A 292 -18.60 14.92 30.92
N VAL A 293 -19.75 14.25 30.88
CA VAL A 293 -20.00 13.06 30.06
C VAL A 293 -19.87 13.40 28.57
N LEU A 294 -20.39 14.55 28.14
CA LEU A 294 -20.25 15.03 26.76
C LEU A 294 -18.77 15.15 26.37
N ILE A 295 -17.95 15.82 27.20
CA ILE A 295 -16.51 15.98 26.94
C ILE A 295 -15.82 14.63 26.88
N ALA A 296 -16.10 13.71 27.83
CA ALA A 296 -15.51 12.38 27.87
C ALA A 296 -15.90 11.53 26.62
N ALA A 297 -17.18 11.57 26.21
CA ALA A 297 -17.68 10.88 25.03
C ALA A 297 -17.06 11.44 23.74
N LEU A 298 -16.94 12.76 23.61
CA LEU A 298 -16.32 13.42 22.47
C LEU A 298 -14.82 13.11 22.36
N LEU A 299 -14.09 13.07 23.48
CA LEU A 299 -12.68 12.66 23.50
C LEU A 299 -12.52 11.20 23.11
N SER A 300 -13.43 10.32 23.57
CA SER A 300 -13.45 8.91 23.20
C SER A 300 -13.69 8.72 21.69
N ALA A 301 -14.66 9.44 21.12
CA ALA A 301 -14.91 9.44 19.69
C ALA A 301 -13.68 9.91 18.91
N ARG A 302 -13.03 10.97 19.34
CA ARG A 302 -11.84 11.53 18.71
C ARG A 302 -10.63 10.60 18.76
N TRP A 303 -10.42 9.94 19.92
CA TRP A 303 -9.39 8.94 20.05
C TRP A 303 -9.63 7.73 19.14
N LEU A 304 -10.89 7.23 19.09
CA LEU A 304 -11.27 6.14 18.19
C LEU A 304 -11.05 6.50 16.71
N GLN A 305 -11.34 7.74 16.33
CA GLN A 305 -11.13 8.31 15.00
C GLN A 305 -9.65 8.31 14.62
N LEU A 306 -8.79 8.82 15.53
CA LEU A 306 -7.35 8.86 15.29
C LEU A 306 -6.77 7.45 15.15
N ARG A 307 -7.21 6.53 16.01
CA ARG A 307 -6.81 5.12 15.97
C ARG A 307 -7.24 4.42 14.68
N ALA A 308 -8.46 4.67 14.21
CA ALA A 308 -8.97 4.10 12.96
C ALA A 308 -8.19 4.60 11.74
N ARG A 309 -7.86 5.90 11.68
CA ARG A 309 -6.98 6.47 10.64
C ARG A 309 -5.61 5.82 10.65
N ARG A 310 -4.99 5.66 11.81
CA ARG A 310 -3.67 5.06 11.95
C ARG A 310 -3.66 3.60 11.49
N MET A 311 -4.66 2.80 11.88
CA MET A 311 -4.79 1.41 11.41
C MET A 311 -4.91 1.30 9.88
N ALA A 312 -5.49 2.29 9.22
CA ALA A 312 -5.59 2.35 7.77
C ALA A 312 -4.27 2.78 7.11
N GLY A 313 -3.51 3.70 7.72
CA GLY A 313 -2.23 4.23 7.22
C GLY A 313 -1.03 3.28 7.40
N ASP A 314 -1.02 2.42 8.41
CA ASP A 314 0.08 1.48 8.74
C ASP A 314 0.50 0.54 7.59
N SER A 315 -0.32 0.40 6.55
CA SER A 315 -0.01 -0.46 5.40
C SER A 315 1.14 0.07 4.53
N THR A 316 1.31 1.39 4.45
CA THR A 316 2.40 2.04 3.69
C THR A 316 3.70 2.08 4.50
N GLU A 317 3.60 2.29 5.80
CA GLU A 317 4.76 2.32 6.71
C GLU A 317 5.45 0.95 6.81
N ARG A 318 4.69 -0.15 6.68
CA ARG A 318 5.24 -1.52 6.63
C ARG A 318 6.08 -1.81 5.40
N LEU A 319 5.86 -1.12 4.29
CA LEU A 319 6.69 -1.23 3.09
C LEU A 319 8.04 -0.51 3.27
N LEU A 320 8.07 0.59 4.03
CA LEU A 320 9.30 1.30 4.41
C LEU A 320 10.19 0.47 5.34
N ALA A 321 9.59 -0.33 6.23
CA ALA A 321 10.31 -1.20 7.16
C ALA A 321 10.98 -2.42 6.50
N LEU A 322 10.78 -2.64 5.19
CA LEU A 322 11.42 -3.72 4.43
C LEU A 322 12.83 -3.35 3.91
N LEU A 323 13.26 -2.09 4.05
CA LEU A 323 14.61 -1.68 3.66
C LEU A 323 15.60 -1.95 4.80
N PRO A 324 16.74 -2.60 4.51
CA PRO A 324 17.81 -2.72 5.49
C PRO A 324 18.34 -1.33 5.85
N THR A 325 18.37 -1.03 7.13
CA THR A 325 18.91 0.23 7.67
C THR A 325 20.42 0.19 7.84
N LEU A 326 20.99 -1.02 7.87
CA LEU A 326 22.41 -1.26 8.05
C LEU A 326 23.00 -1.99 6.84
N ALA A 327 24.24 -1.68 6.53
CA ALA A 327 25.04 -2.33 5.51
C ALA A 327 26.40 -2.72 6.10
N ARG A 328 26.97 -3.82 5.67
CA ARG A 328 28.32 -4.26 6.09
C ARG A 328 29.31 -3.86 5.03
N ARG A 329 30.26 -2.98 5.36
CA ARG A 329 31.41 -2.67 4.50
C ARG A 329 32.31 -3.90 4.33
N ARG A 330 33.13 -3.92 3.27
CA ARG A 330 34.09 -5.00 3.00
C ARG A 330 35.09 -5.21 4.14
N ASP A 331 35.38 -4.18 4.93
CA ASP A 331 36.27 -4.24 6.12
C ASP A 331 35.58 -4.91 7.34
N GLY A 332 34.34 -5.35 7.21
CA GLY A 332 33.55 -6.01 8.25
C GLY A 332 32.78 -5.07 9.17
N LYS A 333 32.93 -3.74 9.02
CA LYS A 333 32.21 -2.75 9.84
C LYS A 333 30.77 -2.59 9.36
N SER A 334 29.84 -2.60 10.30
CA SER A 334 28.44 -2.25 10.04
C SER A 334 28.27 -0.73 10.06
N VAL A 335 27.68 -0.18 9.01
CA VAL A 335 27.40 1.24 8.83
C VAL A 335 25.92 1.41 8.46
N ARG A 336 25.34 2.58 8.69
CA ARG A 336 24.00 2.87 8.19
C ARG A 336 23.99 2.86 6.67
N ALA A 337 22.95 2.28 6.08
CA ALA A 337 22.80 2.28 4.62
C ALA A 337 22.77 3.70 4.04
N ASP A 338 22.22 4.67 4.80
CA ASP A 338 22.14 6.07 4.39
C ASP A 338 23.52 6.79 4.40
N ASP A 339 24.49 6.28 5.16
CA ASP A 339 25.84 6.87 5.31
C ASP A 339 26.83 6.33 4.27
N LEU A 340 26.39 5.46 3.36
CA LEU A 340 27.22 4.93 2.27
C LEU A 340 27.27 5.91 1.10
N GLU A 341 28.45 6.07 0.54
CA GLU A 341 28.70 6.90 -0.63
C GLU A 341 28.93 6.04 -1.89
N ALA A 342 28.71 6.65 -3.05
CA ALA A 342 29.02 5.99 -4.33
C ALA A 342 30.51 5.64 -4.41
N GLY A 343 30.83 4.37 -4.69
CA GLY A 343 32.18 3.83 -4.70
C GLY A 343 32.55 3.03 -3.45
N ASP A 344 31.76 3.07 -2.39
CA ASP A 344 31.94 2.17 -1.24
C ASP A 344 31.73 0.70 -1.65
N GLN A 345 32.41 -0.22 -0.98
CA GLN A 345 32.21 -1.65 -1.17
C GLN A 345 31.50 -2.29 0.03
N ILE A 346 30.40 -2.97 -0.23
CA ILE A 346 29.67 -3.70 0.78
C ILE A 346 29.68 -5.20 0.55
N LEU A 347 29.61 -5.94 1.64
CA LEU A 347 29.50 -7.40 1.66
C LEU A 347 28.04 -7.78 1.96
N VAL A 348 27.44 -8.57 1.08
CA VAL A 348 26.07 -9.10 1.28
C VAL A 348 26.12 -10.63 1.22
N ARG A 349 25.76 -11.28 2.32
CA ARG A 349 25.77 -12.74 2.44
C ARG A 349 24.49 -13.36 1.88
N ALA A 350 24.54 -14.68 1.68
CA ALA A 350 23.35 -15.44 1.30
C ALA A 350 22.24 -15.32 2.36
N GLY A 351 21.02 -15.00 1.92
CA GLY A 351 19.85 -14.76 2.76
C GLY A 351 19.66 -13.31 3.21
N GLU A 352 20.62 -12.41 2.94
CA GLU A 352 20.51 -11.01 3.30
C GLU A 352 19.77 -10.18 2.24
N LEU A 353 19.10 -9.12 2.68
CA LEU A 353 18.57 -8.08 1.80
C LEU A 353 19.72 -7.16 1.35
N ILE A 354 19.70 -6.79 0.08
CA ILE A 354 20.67 -5.85 -0.49
C ILE A 354 20.26 -4.42 -0.05
N PRO A 355 21.16 -3.68 0.65
CA PRO A 355 20.79 -2.38 1.23
C PRO A 355 20.95 -1.19 0.27
N VAL A 356 21.57 -1.38 -0.89
CA VAL A 356 21.95 -0.33 -1.84
C VAL A 356 21.62 -0.71 -3.27
N ASP A 357 21.58 0.28 -4.16
CA ASP A 357 21.71 0.03 -5.60
C ASP A 357 23.18 0.02 -5.98
N GLY A 358 23.61 -0.98 -6.75
CA GLY A 358 25.03 -1.11 -7.12
C GLY A 358 25.29 -2.19 -8.14
N ARG A 359 26.60 -2.46 -8.34
CA ARG A 359 27.09 -3.53 -9.21
C ARG A 359 27.86 -4.56 -8.43
N ILE A 360 27.66 -5.82 -8.77
CA ILE A 360 28.45 -6.90 -8.20
C ILE A 360 29.89 -6.78 -8.73
N SER A 361 30.87 -6.58 -7.84
CA SER A 361 32.29 -6.63 -8.16
C SER A 361 32.84 -8.05 -8.03
N GLU A 362 32.43 -8.79 -7.00
CA GLU A 362 32.88 -10.16 -6.76
C GLU A 362 31.68 -11.05 -6.35
N GLY A 363 31.72 -12.29 -6.75
CA GLY A 363 30.67 -13.28 -6.43
C GLY A 363 29.59 -13.43 -7.50
N SER A 364 28.76 -14.45 -7.33
CA SER A 364 27.55 -14.67 -8.13
C SER A 364 26.47 -15.32 -7.27
N SER A 365 25.22 -14.89 -7.47
CA SER A 365 24.09 -15.41 -6.69
C SER A 365 22.79 -15.42 -7.46
N LEU A 366 21.80 -16.08 -6.88
CA LEU A 366 20.40 -15.95 -7.25
C LEU A 366 19.83 -14.75 -6.49
N ILE A 367 19.33 -13.76 -7.22
CA ILE A 367 18.72 -12.54 -6.67
C ILE A 367 17.22 -12.60 -6.85
N ASN A 368 16.50 -12.53 -5.74
CA ASN A 368 15.06 -12.47 -5.73
C ASN A 368 14.59 -11.01 -5.69
N SER A 369 13.93 -10.59 -6.76
CA SER A 369 13.45 -9.21 -6.95
C SER A 369 11.94 -9.09 -6.71
N SER A 370 11.28 -10.08 -6.12
CA SER A 370 9.83 -10.16 -5.98
C SER A 370 9.19 -8.92 -5.31
N ILE A 371 9.91 -8.28 -4.38
CA ILE A 371 9.46 -7.07 -3.69
C ILE A 371 9.42 -5.87 -4.65
N LEU A 372 10.34 -5.79 -5.62
CA LEU A 372 10.45 -4.68 -6.57
C LEU A 372 9.67 -4.91 -7.86
N THR A 373 9.69 -6.15 -8.37
CA THR A 373 9.14 -6.48 -9.69
C THR A 373 7.87 -7.32 -9.64
N GLY A 374 7.56 -7.91 -8.48
CA GLY A 374 6.47 -8.88 -8.35
C GLY A 374 6.79 -10.27 -8.91
N GLU A 375 7.95 -10.46 -9.53
CA GLU A 375 8.37 -11.74 -10.08
C GLU A 375 9.01 -12.62 -9.01
N SER A 376 8.47 -13.81 -8.80
CA SER A 376 8.94 -14.74 -7.75
C SER A 376 10.12 -15.61 -8.19
N VAL A 377 10.55 -15.54 -9.46
CA VAL A 377 11.63 -16.37 -9.99
C VAL A 377 12.96 -15.65 -9.77
N PRO A 378 13.88 -16.20 -8.94
CA PRO A 378 15.19 -15.59 -8.73
C PRO A 378 16.03 -15.62 -10.01
N LEU A 379 16.72 -14.51 -10.28
CA LEU A 379 17.61 -14.36 -11.43
C LEU A 379 19.07 -14.57 -10.98
N ARG A 380 19.85 -15.35 -11.76
CA ARG A 380 21.28 -15.49 -11.51
C ARG A 380 22.02 -14.27 -12.01
N ILE A 381 22.69 -13.56 -11.09
CA ILE A 381 23.49 -12.37 -11.40
C ILE A 381 24.93 -12.59 -10.92
N GLY A 382 25.91 -12.23 -11.74
CA GLY A 382 27.35 -12.35 -11.48
C GLY A 382 28.06 -11.00 -11.61
N PRO A 383 29.41 -11.01 -11.61
CA PRO A 383 30.23 -9.78 -11.66
C PRO A 383 29.83 -8.87 -12.81
N GLY A 384 29.79 -7.56 -12.57
CA GLY A 384 29.30 -6.53 -13.49
C GLY A 384 27.78 -6.37 -13.57
N GLY A 385 27.02 -7.33 -13.02
CA GLY A 385 25.55 -7.27 -12.97
C GLY A 385 25.05 -6.24 -11.95
N ARG A 386 23.91 -5.59 -12.27
CA ARG A 386 23.26 -4.63 -11.38
C ARG A 386 22.36 -5.33 -10.38
N VAL A 387 22.38 -4.82 -9.16
CA VAL A 387 21.49 -5.23 -8.07
C VAL A 387 20.85 -3.98 -7.46
N HIS A 388 19.67 -4.18 -6.84
CA HIS A 388 18.87 -3.09 -6.31
C HIS A 388 18.55 -3.27 -4.83
N ALA A 389 18.51 -2.16 -4.09
CA ALA A 389 18.08 -2.14 -2.70
C ALA A 389 16.71 -2.80 -2.54
N GLY A 390 16.53 -3.57 -1.46
CA GLY A 390 15.29 -4.30 -1.18
C GLY A 390 15.14 -5.65 -1.91
N THR A 391 16.13 -6.05 -2.76
CA THR A 391 16.17 -7.40 -3.33
C THR A 391 16.90 -8.36 -2.38
N THR A 392 16.58 -9.65 -2.45
CA THR A 392 17.18 -10.66 -1.56
C THR A 392 18.28 -11.43 -2.29
N ASN A 393 19.42 -11.53 -1.65
CA ASN A 393 20.52 -12.39 -2.07
C ASN A 393 20.29 -13.82 -1.56
N GLU A 394 20.03 -14.83 -2.43
CA GLU A 394 19.59 -16.16 -1.96
C GLU A 394 20.72 -17.16 -1.71
N THR A 395 21.80 -17.18 -2.52
CA THR A 395 22.69 -18.34 -2.54
C THR A 395 24.18 -18.08 -2.29
N GLY A 396 24.72 -16.95 -2.71
CA GLY A 396 26.16 -16.65 -2.69
C GLY A 396 26.49 -15.41 -1.86
N THR A 397 27.75 -15.28 -1.46
CA THR A 397 28.25 -14.01 -0.90
C THR A 397 28.62 -13.08 -2.04
N LEU A 398 28.18 -11.84 -1.97
CA LEU A 398 28.41 -10.82 -2.97
C LEU A 398 29.22 -9.66 -2.38
N ILE A 399 30.16 -9.12 -3.14
CA ILE A 399 30.73 -7.79 -2.92
C ILE A 399 30.11 -6.88 -3.95
N ILE A 400 29.50 -5.79 -3.48
CA ILE A 400 28.75 -4.84 -4.30
C ILE A 400 29.41 -3.48 -4.21
N ASP A 401 29.74 -2.89 -5.35
CA ASP A 401 30.16 -1.50 -5.47
C ASP A 401 28.89 -0.62 -5.44
N VAL A 402 28.79 0.29 -4.48
CA VAL A 402 27.64 1.15 -4.26
C VAL A 402 27.53 2.20 -5.37
N GLU A 403 26.40 2.24 -6.08
CA GLU A 403 26.03 3.32 -7.01
C GLU A 403 25.13 4.35 -6.32
N SER A 404 24.20 3.91 -5.48
CA SER A 404 23.28 4.77 -4.72
C SER A 404 22.85 4.11 -3.41
N ALA A 405 22.69 4.90 -2.35
CA ALA A 405 22.31 4.45 -1.03
C ALA A 405 21.13 5.25 -0.45
N GLY A 406 20.43 4.73 0.54
CA GLY A 406 19.33 5.37 1.25
C GLY A 406 18.22 5.90 0.33
N HIS A 407 17.85 7.16 0.49
CA HIS A 407 16.81 7.82 -0.32
C HIS A 407 17.18 7.95 -1.81
N ALA A 408 18.46 7.87 -2.18
CA ALA A 408 18.92 7.92 -3.56
C ALA A 408 18.78 6.57 -4.29
N THR A 409 18.48 5.48 -3.59
CA THR A 409 18.19 4.17 -4.22
C THR A 409 16.90 4.20 -5.03
N ARG A 410 16.74 3.24 -5.94
CA ARG A 410 15.51 3.09 -6.73
C ARG A 410 14.27 2.98 -5.84
N ILE A 411 14.31 2.15 -4.81
CA ILE A 411 13.20 1.97 -3.88
C ILE A 411 13.05 3.19 -2.95
N GLY A 412 14.14 3.82 -2.49
CA GLY A 412 14.13 5.04 -1.69
C GLY A 412 13.42 6.19 -2.41
N ARG A 413 13.73 6.39 -3.70
CA ARG A 413 13.02 7.37 -4.55
C ARG A 413 11.54 7.04 -4.73
N LEU A 414 11.18 5.77 -4.93
CA LEU A 414 9.77 5.36 -5.02
C LEU A 414 9.01 5.65 -3.72
N LEU A 415 9.64 5.43 -2.58
CA LEU A 415 9.03 5.66 -1.27
C LEU A 415 8.91 7.15 -0.93
N SER A 416 9.91 7.97 -1.29
CA SER A 416 9.85 9.43 -1.10
C SER A 416 8.73 10.08 -1.92
N LEU A 417 8.38 9.51 -3.08
CA LEU A 417 7.28 9.98 -3.92
C LEU A 417 5.89 9.68 -3.31
N VAL A 418 5.78 8.59 -2.56
CA VAL A 418 4.54 8.23 -1.84
C VAL A 418 4.40 9.05 -0.55
N SER A 419 5.52 9.53 0.00
CA SER A 419 5.56 10.25 1.29
C SER A 419 5.51 11.77 1.15
N ASN A 420 5.45 12.31 -0.07
CA ASN A 420 5.51 13.77 -0.29
C ASN A 420 4.13 14.41 -0.13
N PRO A 421 3.90 15.30 0.87
CA PRO A 421 2.59 15.89 1.16
C PRO A 421 2.19 17.05 0.24
N GLU A 422 3.01 17.43 -0.75
CA GLU A 422 2.74 18.55 -1.66
C GLU A 422 1.79 18.20 -2.84
N ALA A 423 1.25 16.99 -2.89
CA ALA A 423 0.24 16.64 -3.87
C ALA A 423 -1.07 17.40 -3.60
N ASP A 424 -1.64 17.99 -4.63
CA ASP A 424 -2.91 18.74 -4.60
C ASP A 424 -4.00 18.00 -3.82
N SER A 425 -4.64 18.72 -2.90
CA SER A 425 -5.74 18.16 -2.10
C SER A 425 -6.89 17.73 -3.03
N PRO A 426 -7.43 16.49 -2.87
CA PRO A 426 -8.54 16.03 -3.68
C PRO A 426 -9.70 17.02 -3.72
N ARG A 427 -10.32 17.22 -4.90
CA ARG A 427 -11.49 18.11 -5.06
C ARG A 427 -12.60 17.74 -4.07
N ILE A 428 -12.76 16.46 -3.77
CA ILE A 428 -13.77 15.96 -2.83
C ILE A 428 -13.46 16.35 -1.37
N LEU A 429 -12.17 16.48 -0.98
CA LEU A 429 -11.77 16.97 0.35
C LEU A 429 -12.05 18.48 0.45
N SER A 430 -11.71 19.25 -0.58
CA SER A 430 -12.01 20.69 -0.61
C SER A 430 -13.52 20.97 -0.61
N LEU A 431 -14.32 20.08 -1.20
CA LEU A 431 -15.78 20.16 -1.16
C LEU A 431 -16.31 19.82 0.25
N ALA A 432 -15.77 18.81 0.90
CA ALA A 432 -16.16 18.42 2.26
C ALA A 432 -15.84 19.54 3.28
N ASP A 433 -14.68 20.20 3.15
CA ASP A 433 -14.29 21.33 4.00
C ASP A 433 -15.20 22.56 3.75
N ARG A 434 -15.54 22.83 2.49
CA ARG A 434 -16.46 23.93 2.12
C ARG A 434 -17.87 23.67 2.64
N ILE A 435 -18.37 22.44 2.56
CA ILE A 435 -19.65 22.01 3.12
C ILE A 435 -19.60 22.13 4.65
N GLY A 436 -18.49 21.71 5.29
CA GLY A 436 -18.32 21.79 6.74
C GLY A 436 -18.42 23.21 7.30
N GLY A 437 -17.80 24.20 6.63
CA GLY A 437 -17.90 25.60 7.02
C GLY A 437 -19.31 26.16 6.88
N LEU A 438 -19.98 25.92 5.73
CA LEU A 438 -21.37 26.37 5.51
C LEU A 438 -22.33 25.69 6.51
N PHE A 439 -22.14 24.38 6.75
CA PHE A 439 -22.94 23.65 7.72
C PHE A 439 -22.80 24.22 9.15
N THR A 440 -21.57 24.54 9.57
CA THR A 440 -21.30 25.16 10.88
C THR A 440 -22.05 26.47 11.05
N ILE A 441 -22.04 27.32 10.03
CA ILE A 441 -22.79 28.61 10.08
C ILE A 441 -24.28 28.37 10.15
N THR A 442 -24.79 27.45 9.34
CA THR A 442 -26.23 27.12 9.32
C THR A 442 -26.68 26.60 10.71
N VAL A 443 -25.90 25.74 11.33
CA VAL A 443 -26.17 25.23 12.68
C VAL A 443 -26.17 26.33 13.71
N LEU A 444 -25.18 27.22 13.69
CA LEU A 444 -25.10 28.35 14.62
C LEU A 444 -26.27 29.35 14.43
N THR A 445 -26.66 29.60 13.19
CA THR A 445 -27.81 30.48 12.89
C THR A 445 -29.12 29.86 13.40
N ILE A 446 -29.32 28.55 13.14
CA ILE A 446 -30.52 27.84 13.65
C ILE A 446 -30.51 27.82 15.19
N ALA A 447 -29.36 27.57 15.82
CA ALA A 447 -29.22 27.59 17.28
C ALA A 447 -29.59 28.97 17.88
N LEU A 448 -29.16 30.05 17.24
CA LEU A 448 -29.51 31.41 17.67
C LEU A 448 -30.99 31.65 17.53
N LEU A 449 -31.60 31.32 16.40
CA LEU A 449 -33.04 31.49 16.18
C LEU A 449 -33.87 30.64 17.16
N ALA A 450 -33.43 29.37 17.37
CA ALA A 450 -34.06 28.47 18.34
C ALA A 450 -33.89 28.98 19.77
N SER A 451 -32.76 29.58 20.14
CA SER A 451 -32.57 30.20 21.46
C SER A 451 -33.59 31.32 21.71
N ILE A 452 -33.84 32.19 20.71
CA ILE A 452 -34.84 33.27 20.79
C ILE A 452 -36.24 32.66 20.92
N ALA A 453 -36.60 31.67 20.12
CA ALA A 453 -37.90 31.02 20.19
C ALA A 453 -38.16 30.35 21.54
N TRP A 454 -37.22 29.53 22.02
CA TRP A 454 -37.35 28.82 23.30
C TRP A 454 -37.30 29.77 24.51
N SER A 455 -36.60 30.92 24.42
CA SER A 455 -36.63 31.94 25.49
C SER A 455 -38.00 32.52 25.72
N VAL A 456 -38.87 32.49 24.70
CA VAL A 456 -40.26 32.96 24.79
C VAL A 456 -41.24 31.82 25.15
N ILE A 457 -41.01 30.61 24.62
CA ILE A 457 -41.92 29.44 24.79
C ILE A 457 -41.74 28.85 26.18
N LYS A 458 -40.51 28.44 26.53
CA LYS A 458 -40.14 27.82 27.79
C LYS A 458 -38.68 28.14 28.15
N PRO A 459 -38.42 29.26 28.84
CA PRO A 459 -37.06 29.72 29.15
C PRO A 459 -36.24 28.66 29.94
N ASP A 460 -36.87 27.92 30.83
CA ASP A 460 -36.24 26.94 31.68
C ASP A 460 -35.67 25.74 30.88
N GLU A 461 -36.28 25.37 29.75
CA GLU A 461 -35.86 24.26 28.90
C GLU A 461 -34.90 24.70 27.76
N MET A 462 -34.79 26.01 27.52
CA MET A 462 -34.02 26.59 26.41
C MET A 462 -32.58 26.05 26.34
N VAL A 463 -31.83 26.10 27.45
CA VAL A 463 -30.44 25.67 27.48
C VAL A 463 -30.30 24.20 27.13
N MET A 464 -31.20 23.37 27.65
CA MET A 464 -31.18 21.93 27.38
C MET A 464 -31.36 21.61 25.89
N HIS A 465 -32.34 22.25 25.22
CA HIS A 465 -32.61 22.00 23.81
C HIS A 465 -31.53 22.55 22.90
N ILE A 466 -30.97 23.73 23.20
CA ILE A 466 -29.89 24.31 22.43
C ILE A 466 -28.59 23.51 22.54
N VAL A 467 -28.23 23.06 23.75
CA VAL A 467 -27.06 22.21 23.95
C VAL A 467 -27.24 20.88 23.23
N ALA A 468 -28.42 20.24 23.36
CA ALA A 468 -28.73 19.00 22.64
C ALA A 468 -28.61 19.17 21.12
N PHE A 469 -29.15 20.26 20.57
CA PHE A 469 -29.05 20.60 19.15
C PHE A 469 -27.61 20.79 18.69
N LEU A 470 -26.82 21.62 19.38
CA LEU A 470 -25.42 21.89 19.04
C LEU A 470 -24.56 20.64 19.07
N VAL A 471 -24.84 19.70 19.99
CA VAL A 471 -24.11 18.45 20.15
C VAL A 471 -24.47 17.47 19.04
N ILE A 472 -25.77 17.20 18.80
CA ILE A 472 -26.22 16.17 17.86
C ILE A 472 -25.92 16.55 16.41
N THR A 473 -25.87 17.84 16.11
CA THR A 473 -25.54 18.38 14.78
C THR A 473 -24.05 18.45 14.53
N CYS A 474 -23.19 17.91 15.41
CA CYS A 474 -21.76 17.83 15.11
C CYS A 474 -21.50 17.05 13.81
N PRO A 475 -20.84 17.62 12.80
CA PRO A 475 -20.54 16.90 11.55
C PRO A 475 -19.30 15.99 11.65
N CYS A 476 -19.03 15.41 12.83
CA CYS A 476 -17.84 14.63 13.09
C CYS A 476 -17.72 13.41 12.16
N ALA A 477 -18.84 12.73 11.88
CA ALA A 477 -18.91 11.62 10.94
C ALA A 477 -18.69 12.08 9.49
N LEU A 478 -19.18 13.27 9.13
CA LEU A 478 -19.02 13.89 7.81
C LEU A 478 -17.53 14.16 7.50
N GLY A 479 -16.80 14.77 8.45
CA GLY A 479 -15.39 15.13 8.27
C GLY A 479 -14.46 13.92 8.16
N MET A 480 -14.90 12.71 8.60
CA MET A 480 -14.10 11.50 8.55
C MET A 480 -14.44 10.56 7.40
N ALA A 481 -15.64 10.66 6.84
CA ALA A 481 -16.14 9.74 5.83
C ALA A 481 -15.18 9.62 4.64
N THR A 482 -14.66 10.74 4.15
CA THR A 482 -13.76 10.80 2.98
C THR A 482 -12.36 10.32 3.30
N PRO A 483 -11.60 10.91 4.25
CA PRO A 483 -10.21 10.51 4.49
C PRO A 483 -10.06 9.05 4.88
N LEU A 484 -10.99 8.52 5.68
CA LEU A 484 -10.90 7.14 6.13
C LEU A 484 -11.18 6.14 5.01
N ALA A 485 -12.19 6.41 4.17
CA ALA A 485 -12.50 5.54 3.04
C ALA A 485 -11.37 5.52 2.01
N LEU A 486 -10.76 6.67 1.73
CA LEU A 486 -9.60 6.79 0.86
C LEU A 486 -8.39 6.04 1.44
N ALA A 487 -8.04 6.27 2.70
CA ALA A 487 -6.90 5.60 3.35
C ALA A 487 -7.06 4.07 3.37
N VAL A 488 -8.27 3.56 3.64
CA VAL A 488 -8.55 2.11 3.58
C VAL A 488 -8.45 1.60 2.15
N GLY A 489 -8.99 2.32 1.17
CA GLY A 489 -8.96 1.97 -0.25
C GLY A 489 -7.53 1.92 -0.78
N THR A 490 -6.77 2.99 -0.63
CA THR A 490 -5.38 3.09 -1.10
C THR A 490 -4.45 2.11 -0.37
N GLY A 491 -4.63 1.89 0.93
CA GLY A 491 -3.88 0.88 1.68
C GLY A 491 -4.15 -0.56 1.22
N ARG A 492 -5.36 -0.87 0.73
CA ARG A 492 -5.67 -2.17 0.12
C ARG A 492 -5.12 -2.29 -1.30
N ALA A 493 -5.19 -1.21 -2.09
CA ALA A 493 -4.59 -1.13 -3.42
C ALA A 493 -3.08 -1.42 -3.34
N ALA A 494 -2.37 -0.78 -2.40
CA ALA A 494 -0.94 -0.97 -2.18
C ALA A 494 -0.57 -2.44 -1.86
N ARG A 495 -1.38 -3.13 -1.06
CA ARG A 495 -1.19 -4.57 -0.78
C ARG A 495 -1.36 -5.46 -2.01
N ARG A 496 -1.98 -4.95 -3.06
CA ARG A 496 -2.16 -5.62 -4.35
C ARG A 496 -1.20 -5.14 -5.42
N GLY A 497 -0.16 -4.40 -5.03
CA GLY A 497 0.83 -3.87 -5.94
C GLY A 497 0.33 -2.72 -6.81
N ILE A 498 -0.71 -2.01 -6.36
CA ILE A 498 -1.23 -0.79 -6.98
C ILE A 498 -0.91 0.36 -6.04
N PHE A 499 0.00 1.23 -6.43
CA PHE A 499 0.47 2.34 -5.62
C PHE A 499 -0.12 3.65 -6.15
N VAL A 500 -0.81 4.35 -5.28
CA VAL A 500 -1.45 5.63 -5.55
C VAL A 500 -0.72 6.70 -4.75
N LYS A 501 -0.19 7.72 -5.41
CA LYS A 501 0.63 8.76 -4.75
C LYS A 501 -0.20 9.75 -3.96
N SER A 502 -1.38 10.07 -4.45
CA SER A 502 -2.27 11.01 -3.77
C SER A 502 -3.72 10.52 -3.81
N GLU A 503 -4.48 10.97 -2.84
CA GLU A 503 -5.91 10.67 -2.76
C GLU A 503 -6.71 11.31 -3.92
N SER A 504 -6.17 12.32 -4.58
CA SER A 504 -6.76 12.99 -5.76
C SER A 504 -6.88 12.07 -6.98
N VAL A 505 -6.03 11.05 -7.08
CA VAL A 505 -6.07 10.05 -8.15
C VAL A 505 -7.38 9.27 -8.14
N VAL A 506 -7.83 8.84 -6.95
CA VAL A 506 -9.09 8.11 -6.79
C VAL A 506 -10.29 8.96 -7.22
N ASP A 507 -10.25 10.25 -6.89
CA ASP A 507 -11.28 11.21 -7.30
C ASP A 507 -11.19 11.50 -8.82
N GLY A 508 -9.99 11.73 -9.35
CA GLY A 508 -9.73 11.97 -10.77
C GLY A 508 -10.24 10.84 -11.64
N LEU A 509 -9.91 9.59 -11.30
CA LEU A 509 -10.33 8.39 -12.05
C LEU A 509 -11.86 8.23 -12.16
N ASN A 510 -12.61 8.78 -11.22
CA ASN A 510 -14.08 8.74 -11.30
C ASN A 510 -14.64 9.69 -12.36
N HIS A 511 -13.91 10.72 -12.72
CA HIS A 511 -14.32 11.74 -13.69
C HIS A 511 -13.72 11.50 -15.09
N VAL A 512 -12.78 10.57 -15.22
CA VAL A 512 -12.16 10.21 -16.49
C VAL A 512 -13.21 9.76 -17.50
N ASP A 513 -13.23 10.43 -18.64
CA ASP A 513 -14.04 10.13 -19.82
C ASP A 513 -13.20 9.65 -21.01
N THR A 514 -11.90 9.95 -21.00
CA THR A 514 -10.96 9.58 -22.09
C THR A 514 -9.69 8.95 -21.51
N VAL A 515 -9.30 7.80 -22.06
CA VAL A 515 -8.05 7.10 -21.70
C VAL A 515 -7.15 7.04 -22.90
N VAL A 516 -5.94 7.60 -22.79
CA VAL A 516 -4.89 7.49 -23.79
C VAL A 516 -3.95 6.35 -23.39
N LEU A 517 -3.80 5.35 -24.22
CA LEU A 517 -2.95 4.20 -23.99
C LEU A 517 -1.72 4.28 -24.90
N ASP A 518 -0.52 4.16 -24.31
CA ASP A 518 0.66 3.85 -25.13
C ASP A 518 0.57 2.42 -25.67
N LYS A 519 1.08 2.20 -26.88
CA LYS A 519 1.10 0.87 -27.51
C LYS A 519 2.20 -0.01 -26.91
N THR A 520 3.46 0.44 -27.03
CA THR A 520 4.65 -0.41 -26.86
C THR A 520 4.97 -0.60 -25.39
N GLY A 521 5.05 -1.87 -24.92
CA GLY A 521 5.32 -2.17 -23.51
C GLY A 521 4.14 -1.92 -22.57
N THR A 522 3.07 -1.28 -23.03
CA THR A 522 1.82 -1.03 -22.29
C THR A 522 0.72 -1.98 -22.77
N VAL A 523 0.16 -1.74 -23.93
CA VAL A 523 -0.87 -2.60 -24.57
C VAL A 523 -0.25 -3.87 -25.13
N THR A 524 1.00 -3.79 -25.60
CA THR A 524 1.82 -4.93 -26.04
C THR A 524 2.84 -5.32 -24.98
N GLU A 525 3.51 -6.45 -25.16
CA GLU A 525 4.52 -6.95 -24.21
C GLU A 525 5.80 -6.11 -24.18
N GLY A 526 6.06 -5.31 -25.22
CA GLY A 526 7.31 -4.55 -25.37
C GLY A 526 8.49 -5.45 -25.72
N ALA A 527 8.21 -6.68 -26.14
CA ALA A 527 9.21 -7.68 -26.46
C ALA A 527 8.85 -8.34 -27.81
N MET A 528 9.70 -8.11 -28.80
CA MET A 528 9.53 -8.76 -30.11
C MET A 528 9.45 -10.27 -29.95
N SER A 529 8.56 -10.91 -30.70
CA SER A 529 8.44 -12.36 -30.83
C SER A 529 8.32 -12.77 -32.30
N VAL A 530 8.81 -13.97 -32.61
CA VAL A 530 8.65 -14.54 -33.95
C VAL A 530 7.21 -15.04 -34.09
N ALA A 531 6.42 -14.34 -34.89
CA ALA A 531 5.00 -14.64 -35.14
C ALA A 531 4.84 -15.74 -36.18
N ASP A 532 5.60 -15.65 -37.29
CA ASP A 532 5.53 -16.61 -38.41
C ASP A 532 6.90 -16.87 -38.98
N MET A 533 7.02 -18.01 -39.67
CA MET A 533 8.24 -18.47 -40.32
C MET A 533 7.93 -19.09 -41.68
N THR A 534 8.51 -18.54 -42.75
CA THR A 534 8.34 -19.03 -44.12
C THR A 534 9.70 -19.45 -44.70
N GLY A 535 9.84 -20.65 -45.23
CA GLY A 535 11.06 -21.21 -45.78
C GLY A 535 11.70 -22.31 -44.93
N ASP A 536 13.01 -22.43 -44.95
CA ASP A 536 13.75 -23.52 -44.31
C ASP A 536 13.95 -23.29 -42.79
N VAL A 537 13.06 -23.87 -42.03
CA VAL A 537 13.06 -23.76 -40.53
C VAL A 537 14.34 -24.35 -39.89
N SER A 538 15.10 -25.20 -40.59
CA SER A 538 16.38 -25.72 -40.08
C SER A 538 17.46 -24.65 -39.90
N LEU A 539 17.26 -23.45 -40.45
CA LEU A 539 18.14 -22.31 -40.25
C LEU A 539 17.92 -21.59 -38.91
N LEU A 540 16.81 -21.84 -38.23
CA LEU A 540 16.49 -21.18 -36.95
C LEU A 540 17.55 -21.44 -35.86
N PRO A 541 18.02 -22.69 -35.61
CA PRO A 541 19.09 -22.93 -34.64
C PRO A 541 20.41 -22.25 -35.00
N LEU A 542 20.70 -22.14 -36.30
CA LEU A 542 21.91 -21.45 -36.79
C LEU A 542 21.84 -19.95 -36.55
N ALA A 543 20.69 -19.34 -36.81
CA ALA A 543 20.42 -17.96 -36.51
C ALA A 543 20.50 -17.67 -34.98
N ALA A 544 19.88 -18.53 -34.16
CA ALA A 544 19.93 -18.42 -32.74
C ALA A 544 21.35 -18.53 -32.13
N ALA A 545 22.21 -19.39 -32.74
CA ALA A 545 23.60 -19.51 -32.35
C ALA A 545 24.42 -18.22 -32.57
N ILE A 546 24.20 -17.53 -33.67
CA ILE A 546 24.85 -16.25 -34.00
C ILE A 546 24.34 -15.12 -33.10
N GLU A 547 23.04 -15.09 -32.84
CA GLU A 547 22.39 -14.02 -32.07
C GLU A 547 22.43 -14.24 -30.56
N ARG A 548 22.98 -15.36 -30.08
CA ARG A 548 22.95 -15.79 -28.67
C ARG A 548 23.53 -14.75 -27.71
N GLU A 549 24.58 -14.02 -28.10
CA GLU A 549 25.25 -13.02 -27.26
C GLU A 549 24.71 -11.60 -27.47
N SER A 550 23.84 -11.43 -28.46
CA SER A 550 23.27 -10.12 -28.81
C SER A 550 22.12 -9.75 -27.87
N ASN A 551 22.13 -8.51 -27.37
CA ASN A 551 21.04 -7.94 -26.58
C ASN A 551 19.96 -7.26 -27.43
N HIS A 552 20.08 -7.32 -28.76
CA HIS A 552 19.09 -6.70 -29.64
C HIS A 552 17.71 -7.38 -29.51
N PRO A 553 16.59 -6.64 -29.54
CA PRO A 553 15.24 -7.22 -29.38
C PRO A 553 14.94 -8.35 -30.41
N ILE A 554 15.36 -8.20 -31.64
CA ILE A 554 15.25 -9.20 -32.72
C ILE A 554 16.06 -10.47 -32.35
N ALA A 555 17.29 -10.31 -31.91
CA ALA A 555 18.16 -11.40 -31.51
C ALA A 555 17.53 -12.23 -30.38
N ARG A 556 17.03 -11.55 -29.33
CA ARG A 556 16.31 -12.20 -28.22
C ARG A 556 15.07 -12.95 -28.68
N ALA A 557 14.32 -12.41 -29.67
CA ALA A 557 13.16 -13.07 -30.24
C ALA A 557 13.53 -14.37 -30.94
N ILE A 558 14.60 -14.35 -31.77
CA ILE A 558 15.13 -15.50 -32.49
C ILE A 558 15.61 -16.57 -31.51
N VAL A 559 16.42 -16.20 -30.52
CA VAL A 559 16.95 -17.12 -29.48
C VAL A 559 15.81 -17.72 -28.66
N ARG A 560 14.81 -16.94 -28.25
CA ARG A 560 13.64 -17.41 -27.52
C ARG A 560 12.82 -18.40 -28.36
N ARG A 561 12.66 -18.15 -29.66
CA ARG A 561 11.92 -19.02 -30.57
C ARG A 561 12.62 -20.37 -30.77
N ALA A 562 13.95 -20.38 -30.79
CA ALA A 562 14.76 -21.60 -30.87
C ALA A 562 14.63 -22.47 -29.60
N GLY A 563 14.40 -21.84 -28.42
CA GLY A 563 14.08 -22.54 -27.16
C GLY A 563 15.15 -23.52 -26.71
N THR A 564 14.77 -24.80 -26.56
CA THR A 564 15.64 -25.90 -26.08
C THR A 564 16.39 -26.61 -27.21
N LEU A 565 16.36 -26.10 -28.45
CA LEU A 565 17.09 -26.71 -29.57
C LEU A 565 18.60 -26.65 -29.27
N SER A 566 19.33 -27.71 -29.66
CA SER A 566 20.78 -27.72 -29.55
C SER A 566 21.35 -26.67 -30.54
N LEU A 567 22.02 -25.66 -29.98
CA LEU A 567 22.63 -24.61 -30.77
C LEU A 567 24.07 -24.99 -31.16
N PRO A 568 24.45 -24.95 -32.44
CA PRO A 568 25.81 -25.17 -32.84
C PRO A 568 26.76 -24.03 -32.38
N GLU A 569 28.06 -24.24 -32.50
CA GLU A 569 29.04 -23.18 -32.17
C GLU A 569 29.13 -22.16 -33.33
N ALA A 570 28.95 -20.89 -32.96
CA ALA A 570 29.15 -19.76 -33.85
C ALA A 570 30.54 -19.14 -33.66
N SER A 571 31.17 -18.76 -34.76
CA SER A 571 32.48 -18.07 -34.77
C SER A 571 32.48 -16.93 -35.77
N LYS A 572 33.42 -15.99 -35.63
CA LYS A 572 33.59 -14.83 -36.55
C LYS A 572 32.29 -14.04 -36.76
N VAL A 573 31.56 -13.82 -35.69
CA VAL A 573 30.31 -13.02 -35.74
C VAL A 573 30.70 -11.55 -36.03
N THR A 574 30.09 -11.00 -37.09
CA THR A 574 30.33 -9.63 -37.54
C THR A 574 29.03 -8.89 -37.72
N HIS A 575 28.93 -7.70 -37.09
CA HIS A 575 27.78 -6.82 -37.23
C HIS A 575 27.97 -5.87 -38.43
N HIS A 576 26.98 -5.81 -39.32
CA HIS A 576 26.91 -4.93 -40.48
C HIS A 576 25.86 -3.83 -40.21
N ALA A 577 26.35 -2.62 -39.91
CA ALA A 577 25.46 -1.51 -39.53
C ALA A 577 24.37 -1.25 -40.56
N GLY A 578 23.12 -1.24 -40.12
CA GLY A 578 21.94 -1.02 -40.97
C GLY A 578 21.49 -2.23 -41.79
N ASN A 579 22.26 -3.31 -41.89
CA ASN A 579 21.94 -4.48 -42.70
C ASN A 579 21.62 -5.73 -41.88
N GLY A 580 22.45 -6.08 -40.87
CA GLY A 580 22.24 -7.29 -40.11
C GLY A 580 23.53 -7.83 -39.47
N VAL A 581 23.56 -9.14 -39.25
CA VAL A 581 24.66 -9.89 -38.61
C VAL A 581 25.05 -11.08 -39.50
N SER A 582 26.34 -11.36 -39.61
CA SER A 582 26.84 -12.60 -40.27
C SER A 582 27.77 -13.36 -39.30
N GLY A 583 27.85 -14.68 -39.48
CA GLY A 583 28.74 -15.51 -38.72
C GLY A 583 28.99 -16.88 -39.35
N GLN A 584 30.08 -17.54 -38.94
CA GLN A 584 30.39 -18.88 -39.36
C GLN A 584 29.90 -19.88 -38.34
N ILE A 585 29.17 -20.90 -38.77
CA ILE A 585 28.66 -22.00 -37.94
C ILE A 585 29.45 -23.27 -38.22
N SER A 586 30.01 -23.87 -37.20
CA SER A 586 30.67 -25.16 -37.24
C SER A 586 29.65 -26.27 -36.92
N ILE A 587 29.39 -27.14 -37.89
CA ILE A 587 28.51 -28.28 -37.74
C ILE A 587 29.40 -29.54 -37.61
N PRO A 588 29.28 -30.37 -36.56
CA PRO A 588 30.09 -31.60 -36.44
C PRO A 588 29.87 -32.52 -37.66
N GLY A 589 30.96 -32.77 -38.43
CA GLY A 589 30.94 -33.65 -39.59
C GLY A 589 30.64 -32.93 -40.95
N ASP A 590 30.49 -31.61 -40.93
CA ASP A 590 30.23 -30.80 -42.16
C ASP A 590 31.21 -29.61 -42.24
N SER A 591 31.27 -28.97 -43.44
CA SER A 591 32.05 -27.74 -43.63
C SER A 591 31.43 -26.57 -42.89
N SER A 592 32.31 -25.66 -42.43
CA SER A 592 31.84 -24.40 -41.82
C SER A 592 30.98 -23.59 -42.77
N ARG A 593 29.76 -23.25 -42.37
CA ARG A 593 28.80 -22.48 -43.18
C ARG A 593 28.69 -21.04 -42.75
N MET A 594 28.62 -20.13 -43.75
CA MET A 594 28.34 -18.73 -43.49
C MET A 594 26.82 -18.52 -43.42
N VAL A 595 26.34 -17.94 -42.28
CA VAL A 595 24.95 -17.58 -42.08
C VAL A 595 24.83 -16.05 -41.96
N ARG A 596 23.83 -15.47 -42.59
CA ARG A 596 23.50 -14.04 -42.52
C ARG A 596 22.08 -13.86 -42.04
N ILE A 597 21.90 -12.84 -41.19
CA ILE A 597 20.62 -12.53 -40.57
C ILE A 597 20.41 -11.01 -40.73
N GLY A 598 19.35 -10.59 -41.38
CA GLY A 598 19.09 -9.16 -41.52
C GLY A 598 18.05 -8.80 -42.55
N ARG A 599 18.20 -7.64 -43.20
CA ARG A 599 17.30 -7.16 -44.24
C ARG A 599 17.29 -8.08 -45.44
N ALA A 600 16.14 -8.29 -46.05
CA ALA A 600 15.95 -9.17 -47.21
C ALA A 600 16.89 -8.85 -48.34
N GLU A 601 16.97 -7.56 -48.74
CA GLU A 601 17.85 -7.08 -49.81
C GLU A 601 19.31 -7.50 -49.57
N TRP A 602 19.83 -7.25 -48.34
CA TRP A 602 21.23 -7.57 -48.02
C TRP A 602 21.51 -9.08 -47.96
N VAL A 603 20.53 -9.86 -47.48
CA VAL A 603 20.71 -11.32 -47.40
C VAL A 603 20.64 -11.97 -48.77
N PHE A 604 19.73 -11.54 -49.63
CA PHE A 604 19.57 -12.05 -51.01
C PHE A 604 20.70 -11.64 -51.94
N ASP A 605 21.34 -10.48 -51.76
CA ASP A 605 22.52 -10.07 -52.50
C ASP A 605 23.72 -11.04 -52.39
N HIS A 606 23.71 -11.89 -51.33
CA HIS A 606 24.80 -12.83 -51.04
C HIS A 606 24.40 -14.32 -51.19
N GLY A 607 23.22 -14.60 -51.72
CA GLY A 607 22.74 -15.93 -52.03
C GLY A 607 21.45 -15.82 -52.82
N THR A 608 21.25 -16.66 -53.82
CA THR A 608 20.09 -16.59 -54.69
C THR A 608 19.18 -17.78 -54.42
N PRO A 609 17.94 -17.58 -53.88
CA PRO A 609 16.98 -18.67 -53.71
C PRO A 609 16.57 -19.23 -55.08
N ARG A 610 16.10 -20.50 -55.15
CA ARG A 610 15.53 -21.07 -56.36
C ARG A 610 14.31 -20.26 -56.79
N LEU A 611 14.06 -20.16 -58.06
CA LEU A 611 13.03 -19.29 -58.66
C LEU A 611 11.63 -19.47 -58.07
N ASP A 612 11.24 -20.69 -57.73
CA ASP A 612 9.92 -20.98 -57.13
C ASP A 612 9.88 -20.61 -55.64
N GLU A 613 10.92 -20.89 -54.86
CA GLU A 613 11.08 -20.50 -53.45
C GLU A 613 11.18 -18.97 -53.29
N HIS A 614 11.82 -18.28 -54.26
CA HIS A 614 11.94 -16.83 -54.26
C HIS A 614 10.61 -16.13 -54.30
N ARG A 615 9.68 -16.60 -55.11
CA ARG A 615 8.31 -16.04 -55.20
C ARG A 615 7.52 -16.21 -53.94
N GLU A 616 7.67 -17.36 -53.28
CA GLU A 616 6.98 -17.64 -52.00
C GLU A 616 7.54 -16.78 -50.85
N LEU A 617 8.86 -16.64 -50.76
CA LEU A 617 9.52 -15.79 -49.79
C LEU A 617 9.22 -14.31 -50.01
N GLU A 618 9.25 -13.82 -51.27
CA GLU A 618 8.87 -12.45 -51.61
C GLU A 618 7.41 -12.15 -51.28
N ALA A 619 6.50 -13.07 -51.58
CA ALA A 619 5.07 -12.93 -51.25
C ALA A 619 4.89 -12.82 -49.73
N GLY A 620 5.56 -13.68 -48.94
CA GLY A 620 5.53 -13.62 -47.47
C GLY A 620 6.10 -12.31 -46.92
N ILE A 621 7.20 -11.81 -47.52
CA ILE A 621 7.78 -10.51 -47.12
C ILE A 621 6.81 -9.36 -47.41
N GLN A 622 6.20 -9.35 -48.62
CA GLN A 622 5.26 -8.30 -49.03
C GLN A 622 4.01 -8.32 -48.15
N GLU A 623 3.48 -9.50 -47.85
CA GLU A 623 2.30 -9.66 -46.99
C GLU A 623 2.58 -9.19 -45.53
N ALA A 624 3.70 -9.63 -44.94
CA ALA A 624 4.10 -9.22 -43.60
C ALA A 624 4.39 -7.70 -43.53
N THR A 625 5.09 -7.15 -44.52
CA THR A 625 5.35 -5.70 -44.63
C THR A 625 4.05 -4.92 -44.87
N GLY A 626 3.11 -5.45 -45.65
CA GLY A 626 1.76 -4.87 -45.83
C GLY A 626 0.97 -4.80 -44.50
N ARG A 627 1.16 -5.78 -43.59
CA ARG A 627 0.62 -5.78 -42.25
C ARG A 627 1.41 -4.90 -41.28
N GLY A 628 2.53 -4.31 -41.67
CA GLY A 628 3.37 -3.48 -40.82
C GLY A 628 4.22 -4.28 -39.80
N GLU A 629 4.44 -5.53 -40.04
CA GLU A 629 5.28 -6.43 -39.26
C GLU A 629 6.76 -6.26 -39.59
N THR A 630 7.65 -6.58 -38.64
CA THR A 630 9.10 -6.53 -38.88
C THR A 630 9.54 -7.83 -39.50
N VAL A 631 10.18 -7.74 -40.68
CA VAL A 631 10.68 -8.90 -41.40
C VAL A 631 12.19 -9.00 -41.25
N VAL A 632 12.69 -10.19 -40.94
CA VAL A 632 14.11 -10.54 -40.88
C VAL A 632 14.32 -11.81 -41.69
N VAL A 633 15.30 -11.78 -42.59
CA VAL A 633 15.66 -12.94 -43.38
C VAL A 633 16.94 -13.57 -42.86
N VAL A 634 16.94 -14.88 -42.77
CA VAL A 634 18.12 -15.71 -42.47
C VAL A 634 18.52 -16.42 -43.78
N GLY A 635 19.76 -16.32 -44.16
CA GLY A 635 20.30 -16.98 -45.36
C GLY A 635 21.57 -17.77 -45.05
N SER A 636 21.67 -18.96 -45.64
CA SER A 636 22.88 -19.80 -45.66
C SER A 636 22.96 -20.55 -46.95
N GLU A 637 23.95 -20.22 -47.80
CA GLU A 637 24.06 -20.74 -49.15
C GLU A 637 22.78 -20.46 -49.95
N ASP A 638 22.10 -21.50 -50.47
CA ASP A 638 20.87 -21.39 -51.26
C ASP A 638 19.59 -21.59 -50.41
N ARG A 639 19.70 -21.63 -49.08
CA ARG A 639 18.57 -21.82 -48.13
C ARG A 639 18.24 -20.53 -47.43
N PHE A 640 16.97 -20.25 -47.34
CA PHE A 640 16.48 -19.03 -46.72
C PHE A 640 15.30 -19.30 -45.76
N LEU A 641 15.21 -18.48 -44.73
CA LEU A 641 14.12 -18.47 -43.78
C LEU A 641 13.71 -17.02 -43.52
N VAL A 642 12.46 -16.70 -43.81
CA VAL A 642 11.85 -15.42 -43.48
C VAL A 642 11.24 -15.53 -42.08
N LEU A 643 11.65 -14.66 -41.19
CA LEU A 643 11.10 -14.52 -39.86
C LEU A 643 10.24 -13.24 -39.79
N THR A 644 8.98 -13.40 -39.47
CA THR A 644 8.09 -12.28 -39.22
C THR A 644 8.01 -12.06 -37.70
N LEU A 645 8.36 -10.85 -37.29
CA LEU A 645 8.39 -10.49 -35.89
C LEU A 645 7.33 -9.45 -35.59
N THR A 646 6.64 -9.66 -34.48
CA THR A 646 5.62 -8.76 -33.91
C THR A 646 5.85 -8.54 -32.43
N ASP A 647 5.35 -7.43 -31.93
CA ASP A 647 5.22 -7.20 -30.47
C ASP A 647 3.81 -7.67 -30.06
N PRO A 648 3.67 -8.80 -29.37
CA PRO A 648 2.38 -9.40 -29.09
C PRO A 648 1.52 -8.53 -28.18
N ILE A 649 0.21 -8.47 -28.46
CA ILE A 649 -0.77 -7.82 -27.59
C ILE A 649 -0.85 -8.62 -26.27
N ARG A 650 -0.78 -7.94 -25.16
CA ARG A 650 -0.95 -8.58 -23.84
C ARG A 650 -2.32 -9.22 -23.72
N THR A 651 -2.40 -10.37 -23.11
CA THR A 651 -3.66 -11.11 -22.87
C THR A 651 -4.69 -10.29 -22.06
N SER A 652 -4.21 -9.36 -21.23
CA SER A 652 -5.03 -8.46 -20.42
C SER A 652 -5.58 -7.24 -21.16
N SER A 653 -5.00 -6.86 -22.32
CA SER A 653 -5.40 -5.64 -23.03
C SER A 653 -6.85 -5.66 -23.54
N PRO A 654 -7.38 -6.77 -24.09
CA PRO A 654 -8.77 -6.80 -24.51
C PRO A 654 -9.78 -6.66 -23.35
N ALA A 655 -9.41 -7.13 -22.15
CA ALA A 655 -10.24 -7.00 -20.96
C ALA A 655 -10.30 -5.55 -20.47
N LEU A 656 -9.14 -4.85 -20.45
CA LEU A 656 -9.09 -3.44 -20.12
C LEU A 656 -9.97 -2.62 -21.04
N ILE A 657 -9.78 -2.77 -22.36
CA ILE A 657 -10.50 -1.95 -23.35
C ILE A 657 -12.00 -2.19 -23.28
N ARG A 658 -12.45 -3.44 -23.18
CA ARG A 658 -13.87 -3.75 -22.97
C ARG A 658 -14.43 -3.13 -21.69
N SER A 659 -13.67 -3.18 -20.59
CA SER A 659 -14.06 -2.57 -19.30
C SER A 659 -14.25 -1.05 -19.42
N LEU A 660 -13.38 -0.36 -20.20
CA LEU A 660 -13.48 1.06 -20.46
C LEU A 660 -14.67 1.40 -21.38
N GLN A 661 -14.85 0.66 -22.48
CA GLN A 661 -15.93 0.87 -23.45
C GLN A 661 -17.33 0.64 -22.86
N VAL A 662 -17.50 -0.41 -22.04
CA VAL A 662 -18.77 -0.65 -21.31
C VAL A 662 -19.13 0.54 -20.43
N ARG A 663 -18.15 1.32 -19.98
CA ARG A 663 -18.34 2.50 -19.13
C ARG A 663 -18.45 3.81 -19.93
N SER A 664 -18.55 3.71 -21.27
CA SER A 664 -18.56 4.85 -22.18
C SER A 664 -17.32 5.75 -22.04
N ILE A 665 -16.18 5.16 -21.69
CA ILE A 665 -14.88 5.84 -21.66
C ILE A 665 -14.26 5.69 -23.03
N ARG A 666 -13.91 6.81 -23.68
CA ARG A 666 -13.20 6.83 -24.96
C ARG A 666 -11.79 6.31 -24.78
N VAL A 667 -11.34 5.41 -25.68
CA VAL A 667 -10.01 4.82 -25.65
C VAL A 667 -9.25 5.24 -26.88
N ILE A 668 -8.13 5.93 -26.71
CA ILE A 668 -7.22 6.37 -27.76
C ILE A 668 -5.93 5.56 -27.65
N LEU A 669 -5.54 4.87 -28.72
CA LEU A 669 -4.26 4.18 -28.80
C LEU A 669 -3.23 5.07 -29.49
N CYS A 670 -2.15 5.44 -28.79
CA CYS A 670 -1.12 6.33 -29.26
C CYS A 670 0.24 5.62 -29.33
N SER A 671 1.01 5.78 -30.40
CA SER A 671 2.32 5.14 -30.56
C SER A 671 3.27 5.97 -31.40
N GLY A 672 4.58 5.84 -31.14
CA GLY A 672 5.65 6.33 -32.01
C GLY A 672 5.82 5.51 -33.29
N ASP A 673 5.21 4.32 -33.37
CA ASP A 673 5.31 3.43 -34.50
C ASP A 673 4.49 3.91 -35.70
N ASP A 674 4.69 3.22 -36.86
CA ASP A 674 3.93 3.51 -38.09
C ASP A 674 2.42 3.37 -37.85
N ILE A 675 1.64 4.24 -38.50
CA ILE A 675 0.18 4.28 -38.36
C ILE A 675 -0.50 2.95 -38.72
N ARG A 676 0.06 2.19 -39.66
CA ARG A 676 -0.48 0.89 -40.08
C ARG A 676 -0.40 -0.14 -38.98
N THR A 677 0.76 -0.23 -38.30
CA THR A 677 0.96 -1.13 -37.17
C THR A 677 0.07 -0.73 -35.99
N THR A 678 -0.08 0.57 -35.75
CA THR A 678 -0.96 1.08 -34.69
C THR A 678 -2.43 0.74 -34.96
N ARG A 679 -2.88 0.93 -36.22
CA ARG A 679 -4.25 0.57 -36.62
C ARG A 679 -4.52 -0.93 -36.58
N GLN A 680 -3.55 -1.77 -36.86
CA GLN A 680 -3.68 -3.21 -36.74
C GLN A 680 -3.93 -3.63 -35.31
N VAL A 681 -3.17 -3.09 -34.36
CA VAL A 681 -3.37 -3.33 -32.92
C VAL A 681 -4.73 -2.78 -32.44
N ALA A 682 -5.09 -1.58 -32.90
CA ALA A 682 -6.38 -0.95 -32.57
C ALA A 682 -7.57 -1.80 -33.08
N ASN A 683 -7.53 -2.28 -34.32
CA ASN A 683 -8.54 -3.16 -34.88
C ASN A 683 -8.69 -4.48 -34.10
N ALA A 684 -7.55 -5.10 -33.72
CA ALA A 684 -7.54 -6.32 -32.91
C ALA A 684 -8.16 -6.11 -31.52
N LEU A 685 -8.20 -4.87 -31.05
CA LEU A 685 -8.74 -4.48 -29.76
C LEU A 685 -10.11 -3.78 -29.84
N ASN A 686 -10.72 -3.71 -31.01
CA ASN A 686 -11.99 -3.02 -31.29
C ASN A 686 -11.94 -1.51 -30.91
N ILE A 687 -10.83 -0.84 -31.18
CA ILE A 687 -10.66 0.62 -31.09
C ILE A 687 -10.88 1.19 -32.49
N GLY A 688 -11.65 2.29 -32.61
CA GLY A 688 -11.95 2.93 -33.89
C GLY A 688 -10.70 3.45 -34.60
N PRO A 689 -10.66 3.49 -35.94
CA PRO A 689 -9.49 3.97 -36.68
C PRO A 689 -9.16 5.44 -36.44
N GLU A 690 -10.13 6.25 -36.00
CA GLU A 690 -9.98 7.65 -35.62
C GLU A 690 -9.25 7.81 -34.28
N ASP A 691 -9.31 6.79 -33.41
CA ASP A 691 -8.67 6.76 -32.11
C ASP A 691 -7.34 5.98 -32.11
N ALA A 692 -6.86 5.59 -33.33
CA ALA A 692 -5.56 4.93 -33.53
C ALA A 692 -4.55 5.94 -34.10
N LEU A 693 -3.63 6.42 -33.26
CA LEU A 693 -2.67 7.48 -33.57
C LEU A 693 -1.25 6.92 -33.63
N GLY A 694 -0.64 6.93 -34.81
CA GLY A 694 0.73 6.48 -35.08
C GLY A 694 1.68 7.62 -35.38
N ARG A 695 3.00 7.42 -35.21
CA ARG A 695 4.09 8.38 -35.43
C ARG A 695 4.07 9.58 -34.52
N TYR A 696 3.56 9.41 -33.30
CA TYR A 696 3.53 10.45 -32.26
C TYR A 696 4.83 10.47 -31.48
N SER A 697 5.54 11.60 -31.48
CA SER A 697 6.68 11.85 -30.62
C SER A 697 6.23 12.00 -29.17
N PRO A 698 7.15 11.98 -28.17
CA PRO A 698 6.81 12.29 -26.78
C PRO A 698 6.11 13.65 -26.60
N GLU A 699 6.52 14.65 -27.36
CA GLU A 699 5.96 16.00 -27.37
C GLU A 699 4.53 16.00 -27.96
N ASP A 700 4.31 15.23 -29.06
CA ASP A 700 2.98 15.10 -29.67
C ASP A 700 2.00 14.39 -28.74
N LYS A 701 2.45 13.38 -27.98
CA LYS A 701 1.62 12.71 -26.94
C LYS A 701 1.21 13.67 -25.83
N GLN A 702 2.14 14.51 -25.36
CA GLN A 702 1.83 15.55 -24.40
C GLN A 702 0.86 16.58 -24.96
N ALA A 703 1.06 17.03 -26.19
CA ALA A 703 0.19 17.98 -26.87
C ALA A 703 -1.23 17.42 -27.07
N LEU A 704 -1.36 16.15 -27.42
CA LEU A 704 -2.65 15.45 -27.53
C LEU A 704 -3.41 15.47 -26.19
N VAL A 705 -2.74 15.12 -25.08
CA VAL A 705 -3.34 15.15 -23.75
C VAL A 705 -3.83 16.58 -23.43
N SER A 706 -2.98 17.59 -23.64
CA SER A 706 -3.33 18.97 -23.37
C SER A 706 -4.47 19.49 -24.27
N GLN A 707 -4.55 19.04 -25.52
CA GLN A 707 -5.64 19.39 -26.42
C GLN A 707 -6.97 18.79 -25.95
N LEU A 708 -6.98 17.49 -25.60
CA LEU A 708 -8.18 16.81 -25.07
C LEU A 708 -8.69 17.49 -23.79
N GLN A 709 -7.80 17.94 -22.90
CA GLN A 709 -8.14 18.70 -21.71
C GLN A 709 -8.72 20.08 -22.06
N ALA A 710 -8.17 20.77 -23.07
CA ALA A 710 -8.70 22.05 -23.54
C ALA A 710 -10.11 21.90 -24.16
N ASP A 711 -10.39 20.74 -24.78
CA ASP A 711 -11.71 20.40 -25.31
C ASP A 711 -12.71 20.00 -24.20
N GLY A 712 -12.27 19.98 -22.93
CA GLY A 712 -13.12 19.73 -21.77
C GLY A 712 -13.15 18.26 -21.30
N HIS A 713 -12.31 17.41 -21.87
CA HIS A 713 -12.18 16.01 -21.45
C HIS A 713 -11.33 15.86 -20.19
N VAL A 714 -11.67 14.86 -19.38
CA VAL A 714 -10.84 14.44 -18.24
C VAL A 714 -10.04 13.20 -18.66
N VAL A 715 -8.72 13.40 -18.82
CA VAL A 715 -7.85 12.44 -19.51
C VAL A 715 -7.03 11.63 -18.50
N ALA A 716 -7.08 10.30 -18.63
CA ALA A 716 -6.08 9.41 -18.03
C ALA A 716 -5.07 8.95 -19.09
N MET A 717 -3.77 9.01 -18.76
CA MET A 717 -2.69 8.47 -19.59
C MET A 717 -2.12 7.20 -18.96
N VAL A 718 -1.99 6.13 -19.73
CA VAL A 718 -1.38 4.87 -19.30
C VAL A 718 -0.17 4.58 -20.19
N GLY A 719 1.02 4.43 -19.58
CA GLY A 719 2.26 4.24 -20.32
C GLY A 719 3.35 3.54 -19.50
N ASP A 720 4.44 3.11 -20.18
CA ASP A 720 5.57 2.42 -19.54
C ASP A 720 6.93 3.10 -19.78
N GLY A 721 7.06 3.84 -20.86
CA GLY A 721 8.33 4.35 -21.38
C GLY A 721 8.78 5.68 -20.82
N VAL A 722 10.08 5.95 -20.98
CA VAL A 722 10.65 7.30 -20.74
C VAL A 722 9.97 8.33 -21.65
N ASN A 723 9.55 7.89 -22.84
CA ASN A 723 8.88 8.72 -23.85
C ASN A 723 7.50 9.22 -23.42
N ASP A 724 6.85 8.55 -22.44
CA ASP A 724 5.53 8.90 -21.97
C ASP A 724 5.53 9.81 -20.74
N THR A 725 6.72 10.06 -20.17
CA THR A 725 6.89 10.80 -18.92
C THR A 725 6.20 12.17 -18.94
N ALA A 726 6.33 12.89 -20.05
CA ALA A 726 5.72 14.22 -20.20
C ALA A 726 4.18 14.13 -20.32
N ALA A 727 3.67 13.17 -21.08
CA ALA A 727 2.24 12.93 -21.25
C ALA A 727 1.59 12.41 -19.95
N LEU A 728 2.27 11.49 -19.20
CA LEU A 728 1.83 11.00 -17.89
C LEU A 728 1.67 12.13 -16.88
N LYS A 729 2.61 13.09 -16.88
CA LYS A 729 2.57 14.24 -15.97
C LYS A 729 1.52 15.28 -16.39
N ALA A 730 1.24 15.40 -17.68
CA ALA A 730 0.28 16.39 -18.21
C ALA A 730 -1.17 15.92 -18.04
N ALA A 731 -1.43 14.63 -17.97
CA ALA A 731 -2.77 14.06 -17.82
C ALA A 731 -3.39 14.41 -16.44
N ASP A 732 -4.73 14.41 -16.39
CA ASP A 732 -5.45 14.53 -15.09
C ASP A 732 -5.14 13.35 -14.17
N VAL A 733 -4.87 12.17 -14.74
CA VAL A 733 -4.37 10.99 -14.02
C VAL A 733 -3.36 10.24 -14.87
N GLY A 734 -2.09 10.25 -14.46
CA GLY A 734 -1.04 9.44 -15.08
C GLY A 734 -0.90 8.07 -14.39
N ILE A 735 -0.92 6.98 -15.15
CA ILE A 735 -0.80 5.60 -14.64
C ILE A 735 0.39 4.92 -15.30
N ALA A 736 1.41 4.56 -14.53
CA ALA A 736 2.56 3.81 -15.00
C ALA A 736 2.37 2.30 -14.78
N VAL A 737 2.57 1.50 -15.83
CA VAL A 737 2.49 0.03 -15.74
C VAL A 737 3.76 -0.58 -15.14
N ALA A 738 3.73 -1.89 -14.83
CA ALA A 738 4.83 -2.59 -14.15
C ALA A 738 6.18 -2.53 -14.90
N SER A 739 6.15 -2.55 -16.23
CA SER A 739 7.32 -2.40 -17.11
C SER A 739 7.91 -0.99 -17.11
N ALA A 740 7.20 0.00 -16.54
CA ALA A 740 7.55 1.41 -16.65
C ALA A 740 8.94 1.73 -16.09
N SER A 741 9.61 2.64 -16.77
CA SER A 741 10.88 3.22 -16.34
C SER A 741 10.76 3.94 -15.00
N THR A 742 11.88 4.14 -14.31
CA THR A 742 11.89 4.93 -13.08
C THR A 742 11.37 6.35 -13.30
N ALA A 743 11.71 6.97 -14.44
CA ALA A 743 11.25 8.31 -14.78
C ALA A 743 9.72 8.36 -14.95
N SER A 744 9.13 7.38 -15.65
CA SER A 744 7.68 7.29 -15.84
C SER A 744 6.94 7.03 -14.53
N ARG A 745 7.50 6.18 -13.66
CA ARG A 745 6.93 5.96 -12.32
C ARG A 745 6.99 7.23 -11.45
N VAL A 746 8.05 8.03 -11.61
CA VAL A 746 8.16 9.34 -10.92
C VAL A 746 7.12 10.34 -11.42
N ALA A 747 6.86 10.37 -12.72
CA ALA A 747 5.92 11.32 -13.32
C ALA A 747 4.45 10.94 -13.11
N ALA A 748 4.14 9.64 -13.07
CA ALA A 748 2.79 9.14 -12.94
C ALA A 748 2.20 9.37 -11.54
N ASP A 749 0.88 9.53 -11.44
CA ASP A 749 0.13 9.69 -10.19
C ASP A 749 -0.18 8.34 -9.51
N ALA A 750 -0.28 7.28 -10.32
CA ALA A 750 -0.38 5.90 -9.84
C ALA A 750 0.56 4.99 -10.63
N TYR A 751 1.02 3.92 -10.00
CA TYR A 751 1.79 2.89 -10.70
C TYR A 751 1.46 1.49 -10.20
N THR A 752 1.67 0.49 -11.09
CA THR A 752 1.46 -0.91 -10.74
C THR A 752 2.79 -1.66 -10.71
N THR A 753 2.91 -2.67 -9.85
CA THR A 753 4.06 -3.58 -9.80
C THR A 753 3.74 -4.95 -10.37
N ARG A 754 2.46 -5.25 -10.59
CA ARG A 754 2.02 -6.50 -11.23
C ARG A 754 2.15 -6.37 -12.74
N PRO A 755 2.67 -7.41 -13.43
CA PRO A 755 2.71 -7.43 -14.88
C PRO A 755 1.28 -7.44 -15.46
N GLY A 756 1.11 -6.90 -16.68
CA GLY A 756 -0.20 -6.82 -17.32
C GLY A 756 -0.99 -5.55 -16.98
N LEU A 757 -2.21 -5.47 -17.49
CA LEU A 757 -3.11 -4.33 -17.34
C LEU A 757 -4.28 -4.58 -16.38
N GLU A 758 -4.35 -5.77 -15.78
CA GLU A 758 -5.40 -6.12 -14.81
C GLU A 758 -5.41 -5.18 -13.61
N ALA A 759 -4.23 -4.77 -13.15
CA ALA A 759 -4.10 -3.82 -12.05
C ALA A 759 -4.64 -2.42 -12.42
N VAL A 760 -4.54 -2.01 -13.69
CA VAL A 760 -5.12 -0.75 -14.19
C VAL A 760 -6.65 -0.84 -14.21
N VAL A 761 -7.20 -1.96 -14.69
CA VAL A 761 -8.65 -2.23 -14.65
C VAL A 761 -9.14 -2.15 -13.20
N GLU A 762 -8.46 -2.88 -12.30
CA GLU A 762 -8.79 -2.91 -10.88
C GLU A 762 -8.74 -1.51 -10.26
N LEU A 763 -7.74 -0.71 -10.57
CA LEU A 763 -7.61 0.66 -10.07
C LEU A 763 -8.80 1.53 -10.50
N ILE A 764 -9.18 1.49 -11.79
CA ILE A 764 -10.29 2.29 -12.34
C ILE A 764 -11.63 1.85 -11.73
N GLU A 765 -11.88 0.55 -11.65
CA GLU A 765 -13.13 0.00 -11.13
C GLU A 765 -13.32 0.25 -9.65
N GLU A 766 -12.29 -0.02 -8.87
CA GLU A 766 -12.35 0.05 -7.41
C GLU A 766 -12.29 1.49 -6.89
N SER A 767 -11.70 2.44 -7.64
CA SER A 767 -11.78 3.86 -7.31
C SER A 767 -13.23 4.35 -7.25
N ARG A 768 -14.09 3.90 -8.16
CA ARG A 768 -15.54 4.18 -8.14
C ARG A 768 -16.24 3.56 -6.92
N GLY A 769 -15.79 2.35 -6.54
CA GLY A 769 -16.26 1.68 -5.33
C GLY A 769 -15.96 2.49 -4.07
N VAL A 770 -14.75 3.01 -3.94
CA VAL A 770 -14.35 3.87 -2.81
C VAL A 770 -15.23 5.12 -2.74
N LEU A 771 -15.47 5.79 -3.88
CA LEU A 771 -16.32 6.98 -3.92
C LEU A 771 -17.80 6.68 -3.61
N SER A 772 -18.31 5.51 -4.01
CA SER A 772 -19.64 5.06 -3.63
C SER A 772 -19.79 4.94 -2.11
N VAL A 773 -18.77 4.40 -1.43
CA VAL A 773 -18.73 4.32 0.04
C VAL A 773 -18.70 5.72 0.66
N ILE A 774 -17.89 6.64 0.11
CA ILE A 774 -17.83 8.03 0.57
C ILE A 774 -19.20 8.68 0.45
N ARG A 775 -19.85 8.63 -0.72
CA ARG A 775 -21.17 9.23 -0.96
C ARG A 775 -22.23 8.65 -0.02
N ARG A 776 -22.25 7.35 0.19
CA ARG A 776 -23.16 6.69 1.14
C ARG A 776 -22.95 7.17 2.57
N ASN A 777 -21.69 7.26 3.01
CA ASN A 777 -21.35 7.71 4.36
C ASN A 777 -21.68 9.19 4.58
N LEU A 778 -21.43 10.03 3.57
CA LEU A 778 -21.82 11.45 3.59
C LEU A 778 -23.35 11.60 3.66
N GLY A 779 -24.10 10.84 2.83
CA GLY A 779 -25.57 10.86 2.85
C GLY A 779 -26.14 10.41 4.20
N PHE A 780 -25.60 9.33 4.77
CA PHE A 780 -25.98 8.86 6.10
C PHE A 780 -25.72 9.93 7.19
N SER A 781 -24.53 10.54 7.17
CA SER A 781 -24.16 11.55 8.15
C SER A 781 -25.05 12.80 8.04
N LEU A 782 -25.33 13.26 6.82
CA LEU A 782 -26.21 14.40 6.60
C LEU A 782 -27.65 14.11 7.07
N PHE A 783 -28.20 12.93 6.71
CA PHE A 783 -29.51 12.52 7.18
C PHE A 783 -29.61 12.45 8.71
N TYR A 784 -28.62 11.83 9.36
CA TYR A 784 -28.54 11.73 10.81
C TYR A 784 -28.51 13.12 11.46
N ASN A 785 -27.69 14.04 10.96
CA ASN A 785 -27.59 15.40 11.52
C ASN A 785 -28.88 16.22 11.34
N ILE A 786 -29.55 16.10 10.20
CA ILE A 786 -30.82 16.79 9.95
C ILE A 786 -31.93 16.22 10.84
N ALA A 787 -32.10 14.89 10.86
CA ALA A 787 -33.13 14.23 11.65
C ALA A 787 -32.91 14.43 13.17
N GLY A 788 -31.68 14.25 13.63
CA GLY A 788 -31.31 14.45 15.03
C GLY A 788 -31.43 15.92 15.46
N GLY A 789 -31.03 16.86 14.62
CA GLY A 789 -31.16 18.28 14.85
C GLY A 789 -32.63 18.71 14.95
N ALA A 790 -33.50 18.25 14.05
CA ALA A 790 -34.92 18.50 14.12
C ALA A 790 -35.53 17.94 15.42
N ALA A 791 -35.18 16.69 15.78
CA ALA A 791 -35.66 16.07 17.01
C ALA A 791 -35.19 16.80 18.28
N ALA A 792 -33.96 17.36 18.26
CA ALA A 792 -33.47 18.19 19.38
C ALA A 792 -34.21 19.52 19.49
N LEU A 793 -34.49 20.18 18.34
CA LEU A 793 -35.23 21.45 18.34
C LEU A 793 -36.68 21.34 18.84
N ILE A 794 -37.36 20.21 18.65
CA ILE A 794 -38.70 19.96 19.17
C ILE A 794 -38.71 19.36 20.58
N GLY A 795 -37.52 19.20 21.18
CA GLY A 795 -37.41 18.78 22.59
C GLY A 795 -37.45 17.27 22.87
N ILE A 796 -37.39 16.43 21.82
CA ILE A 796 -37.35 14.95 21.98
C ILE A 796 -35.98 14.46 22.46
N VAL A 797 -34.88 15.13 22.05
CA VAL A 797 -33.51 14.72 22.33
C VAL A 797 -32.90 15.51 23.46
N THR A 798 -32.44 14.79 24.50
CA THR A 798 -31.70 15.38 25.62
C THR A 798 -30.20 15.51 25.29
N PRO A 799 -29.43 16.39 25.96
CA PRO A 799 -27.97 16.51 25.74
C PRO A 799 -27.20 15.21 25.99
N LEU A 800 -27.62 14.40 26.96
CA LEU A 800 -27.02 13.11 27.25
C LEU A 800 -27.26 12.11 26.11
N PHE A 801 -28.48 12.05 25.58
CA PHE A 801 -28.78 11.22 24.40
C PHE A 801 -27.96 11.65 23.20
N ALA A 802 -27.87 12.94 22.94
CA ALA A 802 -27.06 13.51 21.84
C ALA A 802 -25.59 13.12 21.98
N ALA A 803 -25.05 13.20 23.22
CA ALA A 803 -23.65 12.86 23.52
C ALA A 803 -23.32 11.37 23.25
N VAL A 804 -24.27 10.46 23.40
CA VAL A 804 -24.13 9.03 23.14
C VAL A 804 -24.41 8.71 21.67
N ALA A 805 -25.42 9.29 21.06
CA ALA A 805 -25.83 9.02 19.69
C ALA A 805 -24.79 9.47 18.64
N MET A 806 -24.12 10.61 18.90
CA MET A 806 -23.11 11.16 17.99
C MET A 806 -21.88 10.24 17.81
N PRO A 807 -21.21 9.71 18.85
CA PRO A 807 -20.15 8.72 18.70
C PRO A 807 -20.59 7.45 17.97
N ILE A 808 -21.84 6.99 18.22
CA ILE A 808 -22.40 5.81 17.54
C ILE A 808 -22.49 6.06 16.03
N SER A 809 -23.02 7.22 15.61
CA SER A 809 -23.09 7.57 14.17
C SER A 809 -21.71 7.61 13.52
N SER A 810 -20.72 8.18 14.19
CA SER A 810 -19.33 8.20 13.74
C SER A 810 -18.73 6.78 13.64
N PHE A 811 -19.03 5.92 14.60
CA PHE A 811 -18.59 4.52 14.59
C PHE A 811 -19.20 3.73 13.43
N ILE A 812 -20.47 3.96 13.09
CA ILE A 812 -21.11 3.36 11.91
C ILE A 812 -20.37 3.75 10.62
N VAL A 813 -20.01 5.01 10.46
CA VAL A 813 -19.24 5.51 9.31
C VAL A 813 -17.84 4.87 9.26
N VAL A 814 -17.16 4.76 10.41
CA VAL A 814 -15.86 4.07 10.52
C VAL A 814 -15.98 2.61 10.09
N LEU A 815 -16.95 1.87 10.64
CA LEU A 815 -17.19 0.47 10.28
C LEU A 815 -17.55 0.30 8.81
N SER A 816 -18.39 1.20 8.26
CA SER A 816 -18.74 1.22 6.85
C SER A 816 -17.52 1.40 5.95
N SER A 817 -16.59 2.30 6.32
CA SER A 817 -15.36 2.54 5.59
C SER A 817 -14.38 1.38 5.70
N ILE A 818 -14.22 0.76 6.88
CA ILE A 818 -13.33 -0.39 7.08
C ILE A 818 -13.89 -1.64 6.39
N LYS A 819 -15.21 -1.86 6.41
CA LYS A 819 -15.86 -3.03 5.81
C LYS A 819 -16.11 -2.91 4.30
N GLN A 820 -15.71 -1.79 3.68
CA GLN A 820 -15.85 -1.65 2.22
C GLN A 820 -15.21 -2.83 1.49
N GLY A 821 -15.89 -3.36 0.46
CA GLY A 821 -15.43 -4.52 -0.32
C GLY A 821 -14.38 -4.20 -1.37
N THR A 822 -14.04 -2.93 -1.53
CA THR A 822 -13.10 -2.42 -2.54
C THR A 822 -11.71 -3.01 -2.38
N PHE A 823 -11.05 -3.33 -3.49
CA PHE A 823 -9.76 -4.03 -3.53
C PHE A 823 -9.75 -5.31 -2.67
N SER A 824 -10.87 -6.04 -2.58
CA SER A 824 -10.98 -7.29 -1.83
C SER A 824 -10.91 -8.51 -2.76
N ASN A 825 -10.50 -9.67 -2.22
CA ASN A 825 -10.43 -10.92 -3.02
C ASN A 825 -11.80 -11.40 -3.58
N ARG A 826 -12.90 -10.73 -3.25
CA ARG A 826 -14.25 -11.06 -3.74
C ARG A 826 -14.56 -10.45 -5.11
N SER A 827 -13.89 -9.37 -5.52
CA SER A 827 -14.15 -8.71 -6.81
C SER A 827 -13.70 -9.51 -8.04
N MET A 828 -12.87 -10.53 -7.87
CA MET A 828 -12.43 -11.41 -8.98
C MET A 828 -13.42 -12.54 -9.31
N LYS A 829 -14.59 -12.64 -8.66
CA LYS A 829 -15.60 -13.69 -8.87
C LYS A 829 -16.90 -13.21 -9.51
N ALA A 830 -16.97 -11.93 -9.93
CA ALA A 830 -18.14 -11.39 -10.60
C ALA A 830 -17.76 -11.10 -12.13
#